data_c07c1417f3fcfbea0b22f849e7cd1209
#
_entry.id   c07c1417f3fcfbea0b22f849e7cd1209
#
_cell.length_a   1.000
_cell.length_b   1.000
_cell.length_c   1.000
_cell.angle_alpha   90.00
_cell.angle_beta   90.00
_cell.angle_gamma   90.00
#
_symmetry.space_group_name_H-M   'P 1'
#
loop_
_entity.id
_entity.type
_entity.pdbx_description
1 polymer ?
#
loop_
_entity_poly.entity_id
_entity_poly.type
_entity_poly.pdbx_seq_one_letter_code
_entity_poly.pdbx_strand_id
1 'polypeptide(L)'
;MERFSEEDIKLKFITPAIEKKWDKMTQIHCEFTAGQVLVRGNVVKRGPKKRVDYLLSLRKNFPIAIIEAKDNTHSLGAGMQQAIGYAEMLDVPFVYSSNGTGFLEHDMLTGKERELQLADFPTPNELWERVKKERSISVSEEKIINERYYSGIEHKTPRYYQRIAINRTVEAIARGQQRILITMATGTGKTFTAFQIVWRLLKSGLKKKVLYLADRNILVDQTIANDFKPLEKVLTKVKNKKLDSSYEVYFALYQQLVENADTDPLAILKQLKPDFFDLIIVDECHRGSADEKSKWRAILEYFHSATHIGMTATPKETKEISNIHYFGDPIYTYSLKQGIDDGFLAPYKVIRLDLNVDSQGYRPEMGKTDVEGNLVEDREYNVKDFDRNLIIYERTEAVAHKITEFLKKTDRFAKTIVFCVDVDHAERMRQALVNENSDLVSQYPRYIMRITGDNAEGKAQLDNFIDVAEKTPTIVTSSKLMTTGVDCKTCKLIVLENNIESMTEFKQIIGRGTRLYPSAGKEYFTIMDFRGVTRKFADKGFDGEPISIYEPRGANPDPVPPEDTPLPPDVPSDGGKIGRGPVRGDPPFPPETPRRKVKIRGVDVYLLAERVQYYNKDGKLITESLTSYTKKNILGKYATLDAFLQRWNKDAQKQAIIEELQEEGVLLDALREEAGNKDLDDFDLICHIAYDKPPLTKAERIKNVQKQGYLHKYSALAQRVLNALLEQYKNEGIKDLCSTQILTIDRFRKIASLPTIMREFGGKNAYMQAVKGLQDQLYSSSMYNN
;
A
#
# COMPACT_ATOMS: atom_id res chain seq x y z
N MET A 1 -8.94 -53.24 -16.16
CA MET A 1 -7.58 -52.70 -16.22
C MET A 1 -7.04 -52.55 -14.82
N GLU A 2 -5.79 -52.89 -14.61
CA GLU A 2 -5.12 -52.66 -13.34
C GLU A 2 -5.14 -51.15 -13.01
N ARG A 3 -5.47 -50.81 -11.77
CA ARG A 3 -5.51 -49.38 -11.34
C ARG A 3 -4.11 -48.97 -10.93
N PHE A 4 -3.56 -47.96 -11.59
CA PHE A 4 -2.28 -47.34 -11.27
C PHE A 4 -2.52 -46.01 -10.57
N SER A 5 -1.75 -45.72 -9.51
CA SER A 5 -1.70 -44.41 -8.88
C SER A 5 -1.02 -43.42 -9.77
N GLU A 6 -1.17 -42.13 -9.46
CA GLU A 6 -0.45 -41.02 -10.18
C GLU A 6 1.06 -41.21 -10.12
N GLU A 7 1.62 -41.67 -8.98
CA GLU A 7 3.05 -41.98 -8.86
C GLU A 7 3.46 -43.21 -9.72
N ASP A 8 2.59 -44.23 -9.84
CA ASP A 8 2.83 -45.37 -10.76
C ASP A 8 2.85 -44.90 -12.23
N ILE A 9 1.94 -44.00 -12.61
CA ILE A 9 1.89 -43.44 -13.95
C ILE A 9 3.18 -42.65 -14.25
N LYS A 10 3.62 -41.83 -13.31
CA LYS A 10 4.90 -41.09 -13.43
C LYS A 10 6.09 -42.04 -13.63
N LEU A 11 6.21 -43.03 -12.75
CA LEU A 11 7.38 -43.92 -12.72
C LEU A 11 7.43 -44.92 -13.89
N LYS A 12 6.26 -45.51 -14.21
CA LYS A 12 6.21 -46.61 -15.19
C LYS A 12 6.01 -46.20 -16.64
N PHE A 13 5.40 -45.03 -16.88
CA PHE A 13 5.00 -44.60 -18.21
C PHE A 13 5.64 -43.26 -18.62
N ILE A 14 5.48 -42.18 -17.83
CA ILE A 14 5.92 -40.83 -18.21
C ILE A 14 7.43 -40.72 -18.15
N THR A 15 8.06 -41.05 -17.01
CA THR A 15 9.53 -40.96 -16.85
C THR A 15 10.27 -41.74 -17.93
N PRO A 16 9.95 -43.04 -18.20
CA PRO A 16 10.65 -43.76 -19.27
C PRO A 16 10.43 -43.22 -20.68
N ALA A 17 9.26 -42.56 -20.92
CA ALA A 17 9.02 -41.94 -22.23
C ALA A 17 9.87 -40.70 -22.45
N ILE A 18 9.97 -39.83 -21.45
CA ILE A 18 10.73 -38.55 -21.57
C ILE A 18 12.23 -38.76 -21.47
N GLU A 19 12.73 -39.68 -20.62
CA GLU A 19 14.16 -39.97 -20.45
C GLU A 19 14.83 -40.49 -21.72
N LYS A 20 14.09 -41.00 -22.68
CA LYS A 20 14.62 -41.41 -23.98
C LYS A 20 15.17 -40.24 -24.82
N LYS A 21 14.66 -39.03 -24.57
CA LYS A 21 14.93 -37.83 -25.39
C LYS A 21 15.43 -36.65 -24.58
N TRP A 22 15.31 -36.69 -23.25
CA TRP A 22 15.63 -35.60 -22.30
C TRP A 22 16.65 -36.07 -21.28
N ASP A 23 17.68 -35.26 -21.02
CA ASP A 23 18.66 -35.54 -19.97
C ASP A 23 18.05 -35.40 -18.57
N LYS A 24 18.07 -36.52 -17.84
CA LYS A 24 17.45 -36.59 -16.50
C LYS A 24 18.10 -35.64 -15.49
N MET A 25 19.41 -35.42 -15.58
CA MET A 25 20.16 -34.67 -14.57
C MET A 25 20.07 -33.17 -14.78
N THR A 26 19.88 -32.70 -16.01
CA THR A 26 19.99 -31.28 -16.36
C THR A 26 18.71 -30.68 -16.93
N GLN A 27 17.80 -31.49 -17.48
CA GLN A 27 16.63 -31.03 -18.20
C GLN A 27 15.29 -31.38 -17.53
N ILE A 28 15.24 -32.42 -16.67
CA ILE A 28 14.03 -32.87 -15.99
C ILE A 28 14.09 -32.44 -14.54
N HIS A 29 13.12 -31.61 -14.11
CA HIS A 29 13.06 -31.05 -12.76
C HIS A 29 11.62 -31.14 -12.23
N CYS A 30 11.46 -30.97 -10.90
CA CYS A 30 10.19 -30.64 -10.27
C CYS A 30 10.32 -29.19 -9.78
N GLU A 31 9.45 -28.30 -10.22
CA GLU A 31 9.40 -26.93 -9.71
C GLU A 31 8.32 -26.81 -8.64
N PHE A 32 8.54 -26.00 -7.63
CA PHE A 32 7.58 -25.77 -6.57
C PHE A 32 7.78 -24.39 -5.92
N THR A 33 6.71 -23.90 -5.33
CA THR A 33 6.80 -22.75 -4.42
C THR A 33 7.28 -23.21 -3.06
N ALA A 34 7.73 -22.27 -2.22
CA ALA A 34 8.14 -22.59 -0.85
C ALA A 34 6.95 -22.96 0.06
N GLY A 35 5.71 -22.74 -0.44
CA GLY A 35 4.47 -22.84 0.33
C GLY A 35 4.24 -21.61 1.20
N GLN A 36 3.02 -21.09 1.16
CA GLN A 36 2.63 -19.92 1.95
C GLN A 36 2.90 -20.13 3.45
N VAL A 37 3.34 -19.09 4.14
CA VAL A 37 3.47 -19.11 5.60
C VAL A 37 2.10 -18.83 6.21
N LEU A 38 1.53 -19.84 6.87
CA LEU A 38 0.26 -19.75 7.59
C LEU A 38 0.55 -19.49 9.06
N VAL A 39 -0.03 -18.43 9.62
CA VAL A 39 0.17 -18.05 11.02
C VAL A 39 -1.19 -18.04 11.72
N ARG A 40 -1.29 -18.74 12.85
CA ARG A 40 -2.47 -18.77 13.71
C ARG A 40 -2.02 -18.49 15.16
N GLY A 41 -2.38 -17.34 15.71
CA GLY A 41 -1.80 -16.90 16.99
C GLY A 41 -0.27 -16.92 16.92
N ASN A 42 0.36 -17.73 17.78
CA ASN A 42 1.81 -17.93 17.79
C ASN A 42 2.28 -19.17 17.00
N VAL A 43 1.34 -19.95 16.45
CA VAL A 43 1.66 -21.15 15.68
C VAL A 43 1.88 -20.80 14.22
N VAL A 44 3.04 -21.17 13.69
CA VAL A 44 3.41 -20.99 12.30
C VAL A 44 3.51 -22.34 11.60
N LYS A 45 2.86 -22.47 10.44
CA LYS A 45 2.93 -23.67 9.57
C LYS A 45 3.17 -23.25 8.14
N ARG A 46 3.80 -24.13 7.36
CA ARG A 46 3.85 -23.98 5.90
C ARG A 46 2.59 -24.58 5.30
N GLY A 47 1.96 -23.82 4.43
CA GLY A 47 0.86 -24.28 3.59
C GLY A 47 1.33 -25.26 2.52
N PRO A 48 0.39 -25.85 1.75
CA PRO A 48 0.72 -26.76 0.67
C PRO A 48 1.62 -26.05 -0.36
N LYS A 49 2.65 -26.76 -0.80
CA LYS A 49 3.52 -26.31 -1.88
C LYS A 49 2.83 -26.55 -3.21
N LYS A 50 2.81 -25.57 -4.08
CA LYS A 50 2.44 -25.79 -5.49
C LYS A 50 3.62 -26.47 -6.17
N ARG A 51 3.37 -27.63 -6.76
CA ARG A 51 4.38 -28.44 -7.43
C ARG A 51 3.83 -28.91 -8.75
N VAL A 52 4.62 -28.76 -9.81
CA VAL A 52 4.39 -29.45 -11.09
C VAL A 52 5.04 -30.82 -11.04
N ASP A 53 4.45 -31.81 -11.68
CA ASP A 53 5.01 -33.16 -11.70
C ASP A 53 6.34 -33.20 -12.43
N TYR A 54 6.41 -32.59 -13.62
CA TYR A 54 7.66 -32.41 -14.36
C TYR A 54 7.74 -31.00 -14.94
N LEU A 55 8.87 -30.36 -14.72
CA LEU A 55 9.32 -29.16 -15.42
C LEU A 55 10.47 -29.52 -16.34
N LEU A 56 10.26 -29.39 -17.64
CA LEU A 56 11.23 -29.72 -18.64
C LEU A 56 11.94 -28.47 -19.13
N SER A 57 13.26 -28.48 -19.09
CA SER A 57 14.10 -27.32 -19.44
C SER A 57 14.93 -27.61 -20.69
N LEU A 58 14.94 -26.66 -21.63
CA LEU A 58 15.85 -26.72 -22.78
C LEU A 58 17.31 -26.84 -22.31
N ARG A 59 17.64 -26.12 -21.26
CA ARG A 59 18.88 -26.13 -20.49
C ARG A 59 18.63 -25.54 -19.09
N LYS A 60 19.61 -25.58 -18.23
CA LYS A 60 19.51 -25.07 -16.85
C LYS A 60 18.93 -23.64 -16.80
N ASN A 61 17.90 -23.45 -16.01
CA ASN A 61 17.14 -22.18 -15.83
C ASN A 61 16.40 -21.68 -17.09
N PHE A 62 16.12 -22.54 -18.05
CA PHE A 62 15.33 -22.21 -19.24
C PHE A 62 14.20 -23.23 -19.45
N PRO A 63 13.11 -23.17 -18.67
CA PRO A 63 11.98 -24.09 -18.79
C PRO A 63 11.28 -23.90 -20.13
N ILE A 64 10.82 -25.00 -20.73
CA ILE A 64 10.13 -25.00 -22.02
C ILE A 64 8.85 -25.81 -22.04
N ALA A 65 8.72 -26.80 -21.16
CA ALA A 65 7.52 -27.62 -21.08
C ALA A 65 7.20 -28.03 -19.65
N ILE A 66 5.94 -28.32 -19.36
CA ILE A 66 5.49 -28.97 -18.14
C ILE A 66 4.62 -30.19 -18.47
N ILE A 67 4.66 -31.18 -17.56
CA ILE A 67 3.78 -32.34 -17.63
C ILE A 67 3.08 -32.49 -16.27
N GLU A 68 1.77 -32.66 -16.31
CA GLU A 68 0.93 -33.01 -15.17
C GLU A 68 0.43 -34.44 -15.34
N ALA A 69 0.64 -35.26 -14.33
CA ALA A 69 0.22 -36.66 -14.32
C ALA A 69 -1.14 -36.80 -13.67
N LYS A 70 -1.92 -37.80 -14.11
CA LYS A 70 -3.15 -38.27 -13.46
C LYS A 70 -3.17 -39.78 -13.44
N ASP A 71 -3.88 -40.39 -12.51
CA ASP A 71 -4.08 -41.84 -12.47
C ASP A 71 -4.86 -42.33 -13.71
N ASN A 72 -4.76 -43.60 -14.02
CA ASN A 72 -5.37 -44.19 -15.22
C ASN A 72 -6.90 -44.36 -15.16
N THR A 73 -7.55 -43.87 -14.10
CA THR A 73 -9.02 -43.78 -14.04
C THR A 73 -9.54 -42.47 -14.59
N HIS A 74 -8.65 -41.52 -14.84
CA HIS A 74 -8.95 -40.19 -15.41
C HIS A 74 -8.71 -40.17 -16.93
N SER A 75 -9.39 -39.25 -17.62
CA SER A 75 -9.15 -39.01 -19.05
C SER A 75 -7.77 -38.41 -19.27
N LEU A 76 -7.23 -38.51 -20.49
CA LEU A 76 -5.90 -38.00 -20.87
C LEU A 76 -5.72 -36.50 -20.59
N GLY A 77 -6.78 -35.71 -20.75
CA GLY A 77 -6.80 -34.28 -20.52
C GLY A 77 -7.16 -33.81 -19.11
N ALA A 78 -7.39 -34.73 -18.17
CA ALA A 78 -7.92 -34.38 -16.84
C ALA A 78 -7.00 -33.42 -16.04
N GLY A 79 -5.68 -33.46 -16.28
CA GLY A 79 -4.70 -32.57 -15.66
C GLY A 79 -4.49 -31.23 -16.40
N MET A 80 -5.05 -31.04 -17.59
CA MET A 80 -4.69 -29.95 -18.49
C MET A 80 -4.95 -28.56 -17.91
N GLN A 81 -6.10 -28.31 -17.31
CA GLN A 81 -6.41 -26.97 -16.73
C GLN A 81 -5.47 -26.60 -15.58
N GLN A 82 -5.11 -27.56 -14.74
CA GLN A 82 -4.13 -27.37 -13.68
C GLN A 82 -2.75 -27.06 -14.27
N ALA A 83 -2.35 -27.80 -15.29
CA ALA A 83 -1.08 -27.64 -15.97
C ALA A 83 -0.98 -26.30 -16.72
N ILE A 84 -2.04 -25.83 -17.36
CA ILE A 84 -2.13 -24.48 -17.98
C ILE A 84 -1.92 -23.40 -16.92
N GLY A 85 -2.56 -23.48 -15.77
CA GLY A 85 -2.35 -22.51 -14.69
C GLY A 85 -0.90 -22.49 -14.18
N TYR A 86 -0.21 -23.63 -14.14
CA TYR A 86 1.22 -23.66 -13.85
C TYR A 86 2.08 -23.10 -14.99
N ALA A 87 1.70 -23.33 -16.24
CA ALA A 87 2.44 -22.80 -17.39
C ALA A 87 2.37 -21.27 -17.44
N GLU A 88 1.22 -20.68 -17.17
CA GLU A 88 1.07 -19.23 -17.04
C GLU A 88 1.94 -18.68 -15.89
N MET A 89 1.94 -19.35 -14.72
CA MET A 89 2.77 -18.95 -13.58
C MET A 89 4.27 -19.03 -13.88
N LEU A 90 4.71 -20.07 -14.59
CA LEU A 90 6.14 -20.37 -14.87
C LEU A 90 6.62 -19.80 -16.21
N ASP A 91 5.75 -19.18 -17.00
CA ASP A 91 6.03 -18.64 -18.35
C ASP A 91 6.55 -19.71 -19.32
N VAL A 92 5.85 -20.85 -19.37
CA VAL A 92 6.27 -22.03 -20.13
C VAL A 92 5.36 -22.22 -21.36
N PRO A 93 5.92 -22.39 -22.57
CA PRO A 93 5.16 -22.42 -23.82
C PRO A 93 4.42 -23.72 -24.13
N PHE A 94 4.82 -24.87 -23.55
CA PHE A 94 4.19 -26.17 -23.84
C PHE A 94 3.70 -26.86 -22.59
N VAL A 95 2.50 -27.40 -22.67
CA VAL A 95 1.82 -28.04 -21.54
C VAL A 95 1.37 -29.43 -21.93
N TYR A 96 1.61 -30.38 -21.07
CA TYR A 96 1.20 -31.76 -21.29
C TYR A 96 0.40 -32.29 -20.10
N SER A 97 -0.66 -33.05 -20.37
CA SER A 97 -1.34 -33.90 -19.42
C SER A 97 -1.19 -35.34 -19.82
N SER A 98 -1.01 -36.28 -18.86
CA SER A 98 -0.85 -37.69 -19.13
C SER A 98 -1.47 -38.56 -18.04
N ASN A 99 -2.17 -39.63 -18.46
CA ASN A 99 -2.67 -40.69 -17.58
C ASN A 99 -1.94 -42.03 -17.83
N GLY A 100 -0.80 -42.00 -18.51
CA GLY A 100 -0.01 -43.17 -18.86
C GLY A 100 -0.36 -43.85 -20.18
N THR A 101 -1.45 -43.47 -20.86
CA THR A 101 -1.78 -44.03 -22.20
C THR A 101 -1.15 -43.22 -23.33
N GLY A 102 -0.83 -41.92 -23.11
CA GLY A 102 -0.26 -41.01 -24.05
C GLY A 102 -0.08 -39.63 -23.40
N PHE A 103 0.05 -38.60 -24.21
CA PHE A 103 0.10 -37.19 -23.80
C PHE A 103 -0.95 -36.39 -24.56
N LEU A 104 -1.70 -35.52 -23.86
CA LEU A 104 -2.39 -34.40 -24.49
C LEU A 104 -1.46 -33.17 -24.38
N GLU A 105 -1.09 -32.59 -25.52
CA GLU A 105 -0.30 -31.37 -25.60
C GLU A 105 -1.22 -30.17 -25.78
N HIS A 106 -0.99 -29.11 -25.00
CA HIS A 106 -1.54 -27.77 -25.25
C HIS A 106 -0.39 -26.81 -25.54
N ASP A 107 -0.42 -26.20 -26.70
CA ASP A 107 0.56 -25.22 -27.16
C ASP A 107 0.10 -23.81 -26.80
N MET A 108 0.70 -23.20 -25.75
CA MET A 108 0.35 -21.87 -25.27
C MET A 108 0.65 -20.75 -26.29
N LEU A 109 1.48 -21.01 -27.32
CA LEU A 109 1.82 -20.00 -28.33
C LEU A 109 0.71 -19.91 -29.41
N THR A 110 0.11 -21.06 -29.74
CA THR A 110 -0.88 -21.17 -30.83
C THR A 110 -2.31 -21.44 -30.33
N GLY A 111 -2.48 -21.82 -29.06
CA GLY A 111 -3.75 -22.23 -28.46
C GLY A 111 -4.27 -23.59 -28.97
N LYS A 112 -3.42 -24.40 -29.65
CA LYS A 112 -3.83 -25.69 -30.23
C LYS A 112 -3.52 -26.86 -29.30
N GLU A 113 -4.39 -27.87 -29.36
CA GLU A 113 -4.19 -29.13 -28.66
C GLU A 113 -4.01 -30.29 -29.65
N ARG A 114 -3.23 -31.29 -29.23
CA ARG A 114 -3.06 -32.56 -29.96
C ARG A 114 -2.70 -33.70 -29.01
N GLU A 115 -3.14 -34.88 -29.38
CA GLU A 115 -2.77 -36.11 -28.67
C GLU A 115 -1.44 -36.69 -29.27
N LEU A 116 -0.60 -37.22 -28.40
CA LEU A 116 0.64 -37.89 -28.75
C LEU A 116 0.76 -39.25 -28.09
N GLN A 117 1.33 -40.20 -28.80
CA GLN A 117 1.72 -41.47 -28.17
C GLN A 117 2.93 -41.23 -27.23
N LEU A 118 3.12 -42.11 -26.25
CA LEU A 118 4.25 -42.02 -25.31
C LEU A 118 5.62 -41.95 -26.05
N ALA A 119 5.75 -42.67 -27.15
CA ALA A 119 6.97 -42.75 -27.95
C ALA A 119 7.24 -41.43 -28.75
N ASP A 120 6.16 -40.68 -29.03
CA ASP A 120 6.21 -39.49 -29.90
C ASP A 120 6.44 -38.19 -29.10
N PHE A 121 6.72 -38.29 -27.80
CA PHE A 121 7.00 -37.10 -26.98
C PHE A 121 8.17 -36.31 -27.59
N PRO A 122 8.04 -34.96 -27.80
CA PRO A 122 9.04 -34.20 -28.54
C PRO A 122 10.37 -34.05 -27.78
N THR A 123 11.45 -33.85 -28.53
CA THR A 123 12.79 -33.52 -28.01
C THR A 123 12.85 -32.05 -27.58
N PRO A 124 13.83 -31.66 -26.72
CA PRO A 124 14.06 -30.25 -26.36
C PRO A 124 14.25 -29.36 -27.60
N ASN A 125 14.97 -29.84 -28.61
CA ASN A 125 15.26 -29.09 -29.84
C ASN A 125 14.02 -28.89 -30.70
N GLU A 126 13.17 -29.92 -30.85
CA GLU A 126 11.92 -29.81 -31.61
C GLU A 126 10.99 -28.74 -30.98
N LEU A 127 10.87 -28.71 -29.64
CA LEU A 127 10.11 -27.68 -28.96
C LEU A 127 10.73 -26.29 -29.14
N TRP A 128 12.06 -26.22 -29.06
CA TRP A 128 12.74 -24.94 -29.26
C TRP A 128 12.60 -24.40 -30.68
N GLU A 129 12.68 -25.25 -31.70
CA GLU A 129 12.44 -24.86 -33.09
C GLU A 129 11.01 -24.31 -33.29
N ARG A 130 10.02 -24.90 -32.62
CA ARG A 130 8.65 -24.38 -32.62
C ARG A 130 8.55 -22.99 -31.99
N VAL A 131 9.18 -22.78 -30.82
CA VAL A 131 9.26 -21.47 -30.18
C VAL A 131 9.91 -20.45 -31.10
N LYS A 132 11.05 -20.79 -31.71
CA LYS A 132 11.74 -19.90 -32.66
C LYS A 132 10.86 -19.50 -33.84
N LYS A 133 10.16 -20.46 -34.40
CA LYS A 133 9.26 -20.24 -35.52
C LYS A 133 8.10 -19.30 -35.14
N GLU A 134 7.37 -19.63 -34.07
CA GLU A 134 6.19 -18.85 -33.65
C GLU A 134 6.59 -17.45 -33.18
N ARG A 135 7.73 -17.31 -32.50
CA ARG A 135 8.23 -16.01 -32.06
C ARG A 135 9.13 -15.32 -33.09
N SER A 136 9.37 -15.91 -34.26
CA SER A 136 10.25 -15.38 -35.31
C SER A 136 11.66 -15.00 -34.80
N ILE A 137 12.28 -15.88 -34.00
CA ILE A 137 13.61 -15.65 -33.41
C ILE A 137 14.69 -15.93 -34.45
N SER A 138 15.52 -14.94 -34.76
CA SER A 138 16.65 -15.08 -35.67
C SER A 138 17.85 -15.82 -35.00
N VAL A 139 18.78 -16.30 -35.78
CA VAL A 139 20.01 -16.97 -35.30
C VAL A 139 20.86 -16.08 -34.38
N SER A 140 20.91 -14.77 -34.67
CA SER A 140 21.64 -13.80 -33.86
C SER A 140 20.94 -13.58 -32.50
N GLU A 141 19.61 -13.45 -32.48
CA GLU A 141 18.82 -13.33 -31.28
C GLU A 141 18.88 -14.62 -30.44
N GLU A 142 18.82 -15.78 -31.09
CA GLU A 142 18.95 -17.07 -30.42
C GLU A 142 20.25 -17.19 -29.61
N LYS A 143 21.37 -16.74 -30.18
CA LYS A 143 22.67 -16.76 -29.49
C LYS A 143 22.65 -15.95 -28.21
N ILE A 144 21.98 -14.79 -28.22
CA ILE A 144 21.85 -13.91 -27.06
C ILE A 144 20.89 -14.51 -26.02
N ILE A 145 19.69 -14.94 -26.46
CA ILE A 145 18.67 -15.57 -25.62
C ILE A 145 19.23 -16.82 -24.95
N ASN A 146 20.11 -17.54 -25.65
CA ASN A 146 20.72 -18.78 -25.18
C ASN A 146 21.96 -18.58 -24.30
N GLU A 147 22.43 -17.33 -24.02
CA GLU A 147 23.56 -17.12 -23.12
C GLU A 147 23.27 -17.63 -21.69
N ARG A 148 24.29 -18.22 -21.07
CA ARG A 148 24.15 -18.89 -19.77
C ARG A 148 24.08 -17.91 -18.63
N TYR A 149 23.32 -18.31 -17.61
CA TYR A 149 23.34 -17.64 -16.32
C TYR A 149 24.71 -17.75 -15.64
N TYR A 150 25.06 -16.75 -14.83
CA TYR A 150 26.15 -16.90 -13.90
C TYR A 150 25.82 -17.99 -12.86
N SER A 151 26.69 -18.96 -12.72
CA SER A 151 26.63 -20.02 -11.71
C SER A 151 27.93 -20.03 -10.92
N GLY A 152 28.02 -19.29 -9.83
CA GLY A 152 29.20 -19.23 -8.96
C GLY A 152 29.24 -20.35 -7.92
N ILE A 153 30.30 -20.35 -7.11
CA ILE A 153 30.58 -21.36 -6.09
C ILE A 153 29.46 -21.45 -5.02
N GLU A 154 28.78 -20.36 -4.72
CA GLU A 154 27.69 -20.32 -3.72
C GLU A 154 26.34 -20.87 -4.22
N HIS A 155 26.25 -21.41 -5.43
CA HIS A 155 25.06 -22.06 -6.02
C HIS A 155 23.75 -21.29 -5.92
N LYS A 156 23.80 -19.96 -5.86
CA LYS A 156 22.59 -19.12 -5.84
C LYS A 156 21.90 -19.20 -7.20
N THR A 157 20.89 -20.05 -7.28
CA THR A 157 20.05 -20.19 -8.49
C THR A 157 18.90 -19.19 -8.48
N PRO A 158 18.59 -18.55 -9.61
CA PRO A 158 17.45 -17.65 -9.68
C PRO A 158 16.16 -18.42 -9.42
N ARG A 159 15.27 -17.83 -8.61
CA ARG A 159 13.91 -18.32 -8.40
C ARG A 159 13.11 -18.18 -9.70
N TYR A 160 11.99 -18.93 -9.82
CA TYR A 160 11.19 -18.95 -11.04
C TYR A 160 10.83 -17.55 -11.56
N TYR A 161 10.33 -16.68 -10.69
CA TYR A 161 9.94 -15.32 -11.07
C TYR A 161 11.14 -14.44 -11.51
N GLN A 162 12.32 -14.66 -10.91
CA GLN A 162 13.55 -14.00 -11.36
C GLN A 162 13.96 -14.50 -12.75
N ARG A 163 13.84 -15.82 -13.01
CA ARG A 163 14.11 -16.40 -14.34
C ARG A 163 13.20 -15.77 -15.40
N ILE A 164 11.91 -15.64 -15.12
CA ILE A 164 10.96 -15.01 -16.03
C ILE A 164 11.39 -13.58 -16.35
N ALA A 165 11.63 -12.75 -15.31
CA ALA A 165 12.06 -11.37 -15.47
C ALA A 165 13.36 -11.28 -16.33
N ILE A 166 14.36 -12.11 -16.01
CA ILE A 166 15.65 -12.13 -16.72
C ILE A 166 15.45 -12.57 -18.17
N ASN A 167 14.75 -13.69 -18.43
CA ASN A 167 14.58 -14.24 -19.77
C ASN A 167 13.78 -13.28 -20.67
N ARG A 168 12.65 -12.74 -20.19
CA ARG A 168 11.87 -11.75 -20.94
C ARG A 168 12.67 -10.50 -21.26
N THR A 169 13.47 -10.00 -20.31
CA THR A 169 14.30 -8.81 -20.53
C THR A 169 15.40 -9.06 -21.55
N VAL A 170 16.12 -10.18 -21.45
CA VAL A 170 17.18 -10.53 -22.41
C VAL A 170 16.60 -10.76 -23.81
N GLU A 171 15.45 -11.45 -23.93
CA GLU A 171 14.75 -11.64 -25.22
C GLU A 171 14.32 -10.30 -25.82
N ALA A 172 13.71 -9.41 -25.01
CA ALA A 172 13.27 -8.09 -25.48
C ALA A 172 14.46 -7.24 -26.00
N ILE A 173 15.59 -7.26 -25.30
CA ILE A 173 16.81 -6.55 -25.73
C ILE A 173 17.42 -7.18 -27.00
N ALA A 174 17.46 -8.51 -27.09
CA ALA A 174 17.93 -9.20 -28.29
C ALA A 174 17.09 -8.80 -29.52
N ARG A 175 15.81 -8.53 -29.34
CA ARG A 175 14.87 -8.06 -30.38
C ARG A 175 14.90 -6.55 -30.62
N GLY A 176 15.84 -5.83 -30.01
CA GLY A 176 16.02 -4.39 -30.23
C GLY A 176 15.13 -3.48 -29.39
N GLN A 177 14.39 -3.98 -28.39
CA GLN A 177 13.63 -3.12 -27.49
C GLN A 177 14.56 -2.23 -26.67
N GLN A 178 14.36 -0.91 -26.75
CA GLN A 178 15.26 0.08 -26.16
C GLN A 178 14.78 0.59 -24.78
N ARG A 179 13.52 0.38 -24.41
CA ARG A 179 12.93 0.87 -23.16
C ARG A 179 12.22 -0.29 -22.49
N ILE A 180 12.59 -0.59 -21.26
CA ILE A 180 12.09 -1.76 -20.53
C ILE A 180 11.82 -1.38 -19.08
N LEU A 181 10.66 -1.75 -18.57
CA LEU A 181 10.28 -1.60 -17.15
C LEU A 181 10.13 -2.99 -16.53
N ILE A 182 10.74 -3.19 -15.35
CA ILE A 182 10.60 -4.38 -14.54
C ILE A 182 10.04 -3.97 -13.17
N THR A 183 8.91 -4.55 -12.80
CA THR A 183 8.29 -4.30 -11.49
C THR A 183 8.44 -5.54 -10.61
N MET A 184 9.19 -5.40 -9.52
CA MET A 184 9.39 -6.48 -8.55
C MET A 184 9.33 -5.92 -7.13
N ALA A 185 8.51 -6.51 -6.27
CA ALA A 185 8.36 -6.07 -4.88
C ALA A 185 9.71 -6.03 -4.14
N THR A 186 9.77 -5.19 -3.11
CA THR A 186 10.96 -5.14 -2.24
C THR A 186 11.18 -6.52 -1.61
N GLY A 187 12.41 -6.97 -1.57
CA GLY A 187 12.73 -8.29 -0.99
C GLY A 187 12.77 -9.44 -1.97
N THR A 188 12.39 -9.23 -3.24
CA THR A 188 12.36 -10.28 -4.26
C THR A 188 13.70 -10.49 -5.00
N GLY A 189 14.74 -9.69 -4.70
CA GLY A 189 16.06 -9.80 -5.29
C GLY A 189 16.20 -9.08 -6.62
N LYS A 190 15.68 -7.86 -6.74
CA LYS A 190 15.86 -6.98 -7.92
C LYS A 190 17.33 -6.87 -8.35
N THR A 191 18.23 -6.61 -7.39
CA THR A 191 19.67 -6.46 -7.64
C THR A 191 20.28 -7.71 -8.27
N PHE A 192 19.94 -8.89 -7.74
CA PHE A 192 20.39 -10.17 -8.32
C PHE A 192 19.83 -10.38 -9.73
N THR A 193 18.59 -10.00 -9.98
CA THR A 193 17.96 -10.04 -11.31
C THR A 193 18.71 -9.13 -12.28
N ALA A 194 19.01 -7.88 -11.87
CA ALA A 194 19.81 -6.94 -12.67
C ALA A 194 21.21 -7.50 -12.98
N PHE A 195 21.89 -8.06 -11.98
CA PHE A 195 23.19 -8.69 -12.18
C PHE A 195 23.16 -9.78 -13.25
N GLN A 196 22.19 -10.70 -13.20
CA GLN A 196 22.07 -11.78 -14.17
C GLN A 196 21.78 -11.26 -15.59
N ILE A 197 20.97 -10.19 -15.71
CA ILE A 197 20.73 -9.54 -17.00
C ILE A 197 22.03 -8.96 -17.55
N VAL A 198 22.76 -8.18 -16.74
CA VAL A 198 24.06 -7.59 -17.14
C VAL A 198 25.06 -8.66 -17.52
N TRP A 199 25.19 -9.71 -16.70
CA TRP A 199 26.09 -10.84 -16.97
C TRP A 199 25.84 -11.46 -18.34
N ARG A 200 24.58 -11.82 -18.63
CA ARG A 200 24.22 -12.48 -19.91
C ARG A 200 24.44 -11.56 -21.12
N LEU A 201 24.12 -10.27 -20.99
CA LEU A 201 24.29 -9.30 -22.07
C LEU A 201 25.77 -8.99 -22.35
N LEU A 202 26.63 -8.93 -21.33
CA LEU A 202 28.07 -8.79 -21.48
C LEU A 202 28.69 -10.05 -22.11
N LYS A 203 28.34 -11.26 -21.61
CA LYS A 203 28.88 -12.53 -22.11
C LYS A 203 28.44 -12.85 -23.53
N SER A 204 27.23 -12.49 -23.92
CA SER A 204 26.78 -12.62 -25.32
C SER A 204 27.50 -11.66 -26.28
N GLY A 205 28.17 -10.64 -25.75
CA GLY A 205 28.82 -9.58 -26.53
C GLY A 205 27.86 -8.54 -27.11
N LEU A 206 26.55 -8.62 -26.77
CA LEU A 206 25.55 -7.66 -27.22
C LEU A 206 25.74 -6.28 -26.57
N LYS A 207 26.16 -6.25 -25.33
CA LYS A 207 26.44 -5.02 -24.56
C LYS A 207 27.87 -5.06 -24.03
N LYS A 208 28.52 -3.88 -23.96
CA LYS A 208 29.94 -3.75 -23.57
C LYS A 208 30.17 -2.73 -22.48
N LYS A 209 29.33 -1.68 -22.39
CA LYS A 209 29.45 -0.58 -21.43
C LYS A 209 28.13 -0.38 -20.75
N VAL A 210 28.10 -0.65 -19.45
CA VAL A 210 26.88 -0.64 -18.63
C VAL A 210 26.98 0.44 -17.57
N LEU A 211 25.95 1.27 -17.45
CA LEU A 211 25.77 2.23 -16.35
C LEU A 211 24.65 1.78 -15.43
N TYR A 212 24.96 1.59 -14.15
CA TYR A 212 23.97 1.30 -13.11
C TYR A 212 23.76 2.56 -12.26
N LEU A 213 22.57 3.15 -12.35
CA LEU A 213 22.18 4.34 -11.61
C LEU A 213 21.41 3.96 -10.34
N ALA A 214 21.88 4.43 -9.20
CA ALA A 214 21.23 4.27 -7.90
C ALA A 214 20.99 5.63 -7.22
N ASP A 215 20.11 5.62 -6.24
CA ASP A 215 19.74 6.80 -5.46
C ASP A 215 20.73 7.08 -4.30
N ARG A 216 21.34 6.03 -3.71
CA ARG A 216 22.14 6.15 -2.49
C ARG A 216 23.41 5.33 -2.50
N ASN A 217 24.48 5.88 -1.88
CA ASN A 217 25.79 5.24 -1.75
C ASN A 217 25.74 3.86 -1.08
N ILE A 218 24.95 3.72 -0.01
CA ILE A 218 24.81 2.45 0.73
C ILE A 218 24.28 1.35 -0.19
N LEU A 219 23.32 1.68 -1.06
CA LEU A 219 22.79 0.74 -2.07
C LEU A 219 23.88 0.29 -3.04
N VAL A 220 24.69 1.22 -3.52
CA VAL A 220 25.78 0.93 -4.46
C VAL A 220 26.81 -0.02 -3.83
N ASP A 221 27.28 0.28 -2.61
CA ASP A 221 28.32 -0.51 -1.96
C ASP A 221 27.84 -1.94 -1.64
N GLN A 222 26.63 -2.10 -1.14
CA GLN A 222 26.01 -3.42 -0.90
C GLN A 222 25.77 -4.19 -2.21
N THR A 223 25.34 -3.53 -3.27
CA THR A 223 25.12 -4.13 -4.59
C THR A 223 26.41 -4.68 -5.16
N ILE A 224 27.50 -3.90 -5.08
CA ILE A 224 28.83 -4.33 -5.56
C ILE A 224 29.35 -5.50 -4.73
N ALA A 225 29.31 -5.39 -3.41
CA ALA A 225 29.88 -6.39 -2.50
C ALA A 225 29.15 -7.75 -2.56
N ASN A 226 27.85 -7.74 -2.80
CA ASN A 226 27.01 -8.95 -2.76
C ASN A 226 26.80 -9.56 -4.15
N ASP A 227 25.97 -8.93 -4.98
CA ASP A 227 25.50 -9.55 -6.22
C ASP A 227 26.46 -9.31 -7.40
N PHE A 228 27.15 -8.14 -7.49
CA PHE A 228 28.04 -7.79 -8.59
C PHE A 228 29.52 -8.15 -8.36
N LYS A 229 29.87 -8.75 -7.23
CA LYS A 229 31.23 -9.20 -6.93
C LYS A 229 31.90 -10.02 -8.06
N PRO A 230 31.19 -10.88 -8.82
CA PRO A 230 31.80 -11.59 -9.95
C PRO A 230 32.33 -10.71 -11.09
N LEU A 231 31.86 -9.45 -11.16
CA LEU A 231 32.28 -8.44 -12.13
C LEU A 231 33.31 -7.45 -11.57
N GLU A 232 33.80 -7.62 -10.33
CA GLU A 232 34.66 -6.67 -9.61
C GLU A 232 35.87 -6.19 -10.44
N LYS A 233 36.46 -7.05 -11.22
CA LYS A 233 37.65 -6.74 -12.06
C LYS A 233 37.33 -5.76 -13.20
N VAL A 234 36.10 -5.71 -13.67
CA VAL A 234 35.65 -4.89 -14.80
C VAL A 234 34.66 -3.79 -14.36
N LEU A 235 34.48 -3.64 -13.03
CA LEU A 235 33.50 -2.75 -12.43
C LEU A 235 34.20 -1.57 -11.72
N THR A 236 33.60 -0.38 -11.83
CA THR A 236 34.02 0.82 -11.10
C THR A 236 32.84 1.56 -10.48
N LYS A 237 33.08 2.18 -9.33
CA LYS A 237 32.17 3.15 -8.75
C LYS A 237 32.64 4.55 -9.10
N VAL A 238 31.80 5.36 -9.71
CA VAL A 238 32.11 6.76 -10.02
C VAL A 238 32.37 7.53 -8.71
N LYS A 239 33.58 8.09 -8.59
CA LYS A 239 34.02 8.90 -7.46
C LYS A 239 34.60 10.21 -7.96
N ASN A 240 34.42 11.29 -7.19
CA ASN A 240 35.01 12.60 -7.48
C ASN A 240 34.73 13.10 -8.92
N LYS A 241 33.55 12.76 -9.47
CA LYS A 241 33.08 13.22 -10.79
C LYS A 241 34.02 12.83 -11.96
N LYS A 242 34.86 11.81 -11.79
CA LYS A 242 35.74 11.29 -12.86
C LYS A 242 35.20 9.97 -13.40
N LEU A 243 35.17 9.87 -14.73
CA LEU A 243 34.73 8.70 -15.47
C LEU A 243 35.97 8.10 -16.20
N ASP A 244 36.47 7.00 -15.67
CA ASP A 244 37.55 6.23 -16.34
C ASP A 244 36.93 5.31 -17.39
N SER A 245 37.28 5.49 -18.65
CA SER A 245 36.70 4.76 -19.80
C SER A 245 37.13 3.31 -19.91
N SER A 246 38.07 2.82 -19.08
CA SER A 246 38.64 1.47 -19.16
C SER A 246 37.70 0.37 -18.69
N TYR A 247 36.74 0.66 -17.77
CA TYR A 247 35.84 -0.32 -17.18
C TYR A 247 34.66 -0.68 -18.10
N GLU A 248 34.02 -1.82 -17.83
CA GLU A 248 32.81 -2.29 -18.53
C GLU A 248 31.53 -1.92 -17.79
N VAL A 249 31.55 -1.94 -16.44
CA VAL A 249 30.39 -1.68 -15.58
C VAL A 249 30.65 -0.49 -14.66
N TYR A 250 29.77 0.47 -14.68
CA TYR A 250 29.86 1.71 -13.91
C TYR A 250 28.71 1.81 -12.94
N PHE A 251 29.00 2.04 -11.67
CA PHE A 251 28.00 2.40 -10.65
C PHE A 251 28.11 3.87 -10.32
N ALA A 252 26.98 4.56 -10.39
CA ALA A 252 26.92 5.97 -10.07
C ALA A 252 25.62 6.35 -9.34
N LEU A 253 25.70 7.40 -8.53
CA LEU A 253 24.52 8.13 -8.10
C LEU A 253 24.14 9.15 -9.17
N TYR A 254 22.86 9.25 -9.50
CA TYR A 254 22.43 10.24 -10.49
C TYR A 254 22.75 11.67 -10.04
N GLN A 255 22.75 11.97 -8.72
CA GLN A 255 23.17 13.27 -8.19
C GLN A 255 24.67 13.58 -8.39
N GLN A 256 25.51 12.56 -8.63
CA GLN A 256 26.94 12.75 -8.91
C GLN A 256 27.22 13.08 -10.37
N LEU A 257 26.30 12.75 -11.25
CA LEU A 257 26.48 12.90 -12.71
C LEU A 257 25.83 14.17 -13.27
N VAL A 258 24.92 14.80 -12.53
CA VAL A 258 24.21 16.02 -12.94
C VAL A 258 24.37 17.09 -11.85
N GLU A 259 24.95 18.25 -12.21
CA GLU A 259 25.20 19.35 -11.29
C GLU A 259 23.99 20.29 -11.12
N ASN A 260 24.01 21.13 -10.08
CA ASN A 260 23.02 22.19 -9.88
C ASN A 260 23.36 23.44 -10.73
N ALA A 261 22.37 24.22 -11.06
CA ALA A 261 22.15 25.13 -12.17
C ALA A 261 23.11 26.32 -12.46
N ASP A 262 24.24 26.47 -11.80
CA ASP A 262 25.17 27.62 -12.10
C ASP A 262 26.25 27.26 -13.14
N THR A 263 26.38 26.01 -13.49
CA THR A 263 27.28 25.46 -14.54
C THR A 263 26.48 24.53 -15.43
N ASP A 264 27.03 24.09 -16.58
CA ASP A 264 26.41 23.14 -17.47
C ASP A 264 26.05 21.85 -16.68
N PRO A 265 24.76 21.53 -16.45
CA PRO A 265 24.35 20.37 -15.65
C PRO A 265 24.89 19.05 -16.17
N LEU A 266 25.27 18.98 -17.45
CA LEU A 266 25.75 17.79 -18.13
C LEU A 266 27.27 17.77 -18.32
N ALA A 267 28.02 18.71 -17.73
CA ALA A 267 29.47 18.85 -17.92
C ALA A 267 30.25 17.55 -17.62
N ILE A 268 29.81 16.78 -16.62
CA ILE A 268 30.42 15.49 -16.26
C ILE A 268 30.13 14.44 -17.33
N LEU A 269 28.91 14.39 -17.85
CA LEU A 269 28.52 13.43 -18.88
C LEU A 269 29.22 13.72 -20.20
N LYS A 270 29.46 14.99 -20.54
CA LYS A 270 30.14 15.42 -21.75
C LYS A 270 31.63 15.01 -21.81
N GLN A 271 32.19 14.47 -20.70
CA GLN A 271 33.50 13.78 -20.73
C GLN A 271 33.47 12.49 -21.55
N LEU A 272 32.27 11.90 -21.73
CA LEU A 272 32.05 10.71 -22.54
C LEU A 272 31.19 11.04 -23.76
N LYS A 273 31.36 10.27 -24.84
CA LYS A 273 30.47 10.42 -26.01
C LYS A 273 29.05 9.96 -25.69
N PRO A 274 28.02 10.49 -26.37
CA PRO A 274 26.62 10.10 -26.16
C PRO A 274 26.34 8.60 -26.41
N ASP A 275 27.18 7.93 -27.16
CA ASP A 275 27.10 6.51 -27.49
C ASP A 275 28.03 5.61 -26.63
N PHE A 276 28.65 6.17 -25.59
CA PHE A 276 29.63 5.45 -24.75
C PHE A 276 28.98 4.30 -23.98
N PHE A 277 27.82 4.50 -23.37
CA PHE A 277 27.05 3.43 -22.72
C PHE A 277 26.06 2.83 -23.71
N ASP A 278 25.98 1.51 -23.72
CA ASP A 278 25.03 0.75 -24.54
C ASP A 278 23.91 0.11 -23.71
N LEU A 279 24.04 0.12 -22.37
CA LEU A 279 23.00 -0.30 -21.43
C LEU A 279 23.01 0.60 -20.18
N ILE A 280 21.85 1.12 -19.81
CA ILE A 280 21.67 1.88 -18.57
C ILE A 280 20.56 1.24 -17.75
N ILE A 281 20.85 0.94 -16.47
CA ILE A 281 19.89 0.43 -15.50
C ILE A 281 19.62 1.53 -14.48
N VAL A 282 18.36 1.87 -14.29
CA VAL A 282 17.90 2.82 -13.27
C VAL A 282 17.17 2.07 -12.16
N ASP A 283 17.84 1.92 -11.02
CA ASP A 283 17.23 1.28 -9.85
C ASP A 283 16.33 2.26 -9.12
N GLU A 284 15.22 1.75 -8.58
CA GLU A 284 14.16 2.54 -7.93
C GLU A 284 13.73 3.75 -8.79
N CYS A 285 13.51 3.53 -10.09
CA CYS A 285 13.24 4.57 -11.09
C CYS A 285 11.97 5.41 -10.82
N HIS A 286 11.12 5.00 -9.85
CA HIS A 286 9.97 5.77 -9.39
C HIS A 286 10.33 6.90 -8.42
N ARG A 287 11.58 6.97 -7.93
CA ARG A 287 12.03 7.96 -6.94
C ARG A 287 12.41 9.30 -7.55
N GLY A 288 12.31 10.31 -6.71
CA GLY A 288 12.80 11.66 -6.92
C GLY A 288 11.70 12.72 -6.87
N SER A 289 12.02 13.92 -6.34
CA SER A 289 11.24 15.13 -6.54
C SER A 289 11.16 15.46 -8.05
N ALA A 290 10.29 16.37 -8.47
CA ALA A 290 10.22 16.81 -9.87
C ALA A 290 11.62 17.22 -10.40
N ASP A 291 12.45 17.80 -9.53
CA ASP A 291 13.82 18.25 -9.80
C ASP A 291 14.81 17.07 -9.94
N GLU A 292 14.70 16.05 -9.09
CA GLU A 292 15.55 14.85 -9.16
C GLU A 292 15.21 13.95 -10.35
N LYS A 293 13.94 13.92 -10.78
CA LYS A 293 13.51 13.21 -11.99
C LYS A 293 14.03 13.84 -13.26
N SER A 294 14.18 15.16 -13.29
CA SER A 294 14.83 15.86 -14.39
C SER A 294 16.30 15.42 -14.54
N LYS A 295 16.98 15.10 -13.42
CA LYS A 295 18.41 14.73 -13.40
C LYS A 295 18.69 13.35 -14.02
N TRP A 296 18.04 12.28 -13.55
CA TRP A 296 18.29 10.98 -14.16
C TRP A 296 17.76 10.90 -15.60
N ARG A 297 16.67 11.64 -15.89
CA ARG A 297 16.12 11.71 -17.23
C ARG A 297 17.08 12.41 -18.20
N ALA A 298 17.74 13.48 -17.76
CA ALA A 298 18.78 14.14 -18.53
C ALA A 298 19.94 13.19 -18.87
N ILE A 299 20.32 12.27 -17.94
CA ILE A 299 21.33 11.23 -18.21
C ILE A 299 20.84 10.31 -19.31
N LEU A 300 19.60 9.83 -19.24
CA LEU A 300 19.02 8.92 -20.24
C LEU A 300 18.84 9.61 -21.62
N GLU A 301 18.49 10.87 -21.62
CA GLU A 301 18.37 11.66 -22.86
C GLU A 301 19.75 11.91 -23.50
N TYR A 302 20.79 12.14 -22.70
CA TYR A 302 22.15 12.26 -23.21
C TYR A 302 22.66 10.96 -23.85
N PHE A 303 22.45 9.80 -23.20
CA PHE A 303 22.81 8.49 -23.72
C PHE A 303 21.61 7.80 -24.42
N HIS A 304 20.90 8.54 -25.25
CA HIS A 304 19.64 8.10 -25.88
C HIS A 304 19.77 6.83 -26.74
N SER A 305 20.96 6.52 -27.25
CA SER A 305 21.26 5.31 -28.04
C SER A 305 21.34 4.04 -27.19
N ALA A 306 21.52 4.18 -25.87
CA ALA A 306 21.59 3.04 -24.97
C ALA A 306 20.22 2.36 -24.78
N THR A 307 20.24 1.08 -24.49
CA THR A 307 19.05 0.41 -23.93
C THR A 307 18.86 0.83 -22.47
N HIS A 308 17.66 1.23 -22.10
CA HIS A 308 17.34 1.69 -20.74
C HIS A 308 16.41 0.71 -20.05
N ILE A 309 16.81 0.22 -18.87
CA ILE A 309 16.01 -0.63 -18.01
C ILE A 309 15.64 0.16 -16.74
N GLY A 310 14.37 0.38 -16.51
CA GLY A 310 13.85 0.86 -15.22
C GLY A 310 13.49 -0.32 -14.33
N MET A 311 13.93 -0.29 -13.07
CA MET A 311 13.53 -1.24 -12.05
C MET A 311 12.81 -0.54 -10.91
N THR A 312 11.65 -1.07 -10.48
CA THR A 312 10.83 -0.47 -9.43
C THR A 312 10.15 -1.52 -8.58
N ALA A 313 9.85 -1.16 -7.33
CA ALA A 313 9.01 -1.97 -6.46
C ALA A 313 7.50 -1.67 -6.62
N THR A 314 7.13 -0.61 -7.33
CA THR A 314 5.75 -0.13 -7.42
C THR A 314 5.32 0.10 -8.86
N PRO A 315 4.23 -0.55 -9.32
CA PRO A 315 3.74 -0.39 -10.70
C PRO A 315 2.84 0.84 -10.89
N LYS A 316 2.36 1.45 -9.80
CA LYS A 316 1.39 2.57 -9.86
C LYS A 316 2.07 3.91 -9.68
N GLU A 317 1.62 4.87 -10.45
CA GLU A 317 2.13 6.22 -10.53
C GLU A 317 1.01 7.25 -10.40
N THR A 318 1.36 8.43 -9.91
CA THR A 318 0.46 9.59 -9.92
C THR A 318 0.40 10.20 -11.32
N LYS A 319 -0.67 10.96 -11.63
CA LYS A 319 -0.92 11.57 -12.94
C LYS A 319 0.23 12.42 -13.52
N GLU A 320 1.12 12.89 -12.67
CA GLU A 320 2.18 13.84 -13.08
C GLU A 320 3.49 13.16 -13.43
N ILE A 321 3.68 11.87 -13.10
CA ILE A 321 4.95 11.19 -13.23
C ILE A 321 4.72 9.73 -13.57
N SER A 322 4.85 9.41 -14.84
CA SER A 322 4.70 8.06 -15.34
C SER A 322 6.02 7.50 -15.87
N ASN A 323 6.62 6.55 -15.12
CA ASN A 323 7.72 5.73 -15.66
C ASN A 323 7.21 4.87 -16.81
N ILE A 324 5.93 4.48 -16.78
CA ILE A 324 5.24 3.81 -17.88
C ILE A 324 5.29 4.68 -19.14
N HIS A 325 5.20 6.00 -19.01
CA HIS A 325 5.33 6.93 -20.14
C HIS A 325 6.72 6.91 -20.79
N TYR A 326 7.77 6.63 -20.02
CA TYR A 326 9.14 6.56 -20.55
C TYR A 326 9.57 5.16 -20.95
N PHE A 327 9.34 4.17 -20.09
CA PHE A 327 9.81 2.80 -20.28
C PHE A 327 8.79 1.90 -20.98
N GLY A 328 7.51 2.29 -21.05
CA GLY A 328 6.40 1.44 -21.47
C GLY A 328 5.85 0.59 -20.31
N ASP A 329 4.86 -0.25 -20.64
CA ASP A 329 4.29 -1.19 -19.67
C ASP A 329 5.35 -2.13 -19.12
N PRO A 330 5.26 -2.56 -17.84
CA PRO A 330 6.20 -3.52 -17.28
C PRO A 330 6.24 -4.82 -18.08
N ILE A 331 7.42 -5.22 -18.51
CA ILE A 331 7.62 -6.51 -19.19
C ILE A 331 7.34 -7.70 -18.27
N TYR A 332 7.50 -7.47 -16.97
CA TYR A 332 7.17 -8.42 -15.92
C TYR A 332 6.84 -7.71 -14.61
N THR A 333 5.83 -8.23 -13.91
CA THR A 333 5.43 -7.75 -12.58
C THR A 333 5.40 -8.92 -11.60
N TYR A 334 6.11 -8.80 -10.48
CA TYR A 334 6.05 -9.72 -9.35
C TYR A 334 5.71 -8.96 -8.08
N SER A 335 4.48 -9.11 -7.63
CA SER A 335 3.90 -8.35 -6.52
C SER A 335 4.34 -8.89 -5.15
N LEU A 336 4.14 -8.09 -4.10
CA LEU A 336 4.33 -8.53 -2.72
C LEU A 336 3.38 -9.68 -2.38
N LYS A 337 2.12 -9.59 -2.83
CA LYS A 337 1.11 -10.64 -2.67
C LYS A 337 1.59 -11.97 -3.24
N GLN A 338 2.06 -11.98 -4.50
CA GLN A 338 2.61 -13.20 -5.12
C GLN A 338 3.77 -13.76 -4.31
N GLY A 339 4.69 -12.90 -3.84
CA GLY A 339 5.83 -13.34 -3.03
C GLY A 339 5.44 -13.97 -1.69
N ILE A 340 4.37 -13.48 -1.05
CA ILE A 340 3.80 -14.06 0.17
C ILE A 340 3.08 -15.38 -0.15
N ASP A 341 2.24 -15.41 -1.18
CA ASP A 341 1.48 -16.60 -1.59
C ASP A 341 2.40 -17.76 -2.00
N ASP A 342 3.53 -17.44 -2.64
CA ASP A 342 4.57 -18.41 -3.01
C ASP A 342 5.47 -18.82 -1.82
N GLY A 343 5.38 -18.12 -0.70
CA GLY A 343 6.19 -18.37 0.49
C GLY A 343 7.64 -17.93 0.38
N PHE A 344 7.96 -17.01 -0.51
CA PHE A 344 9.30 -16.40 -0.64
C PHE A 344 9.45 -15.12 0.17
N LEU A 345 8.33 -14.49 0.54
CA LEU A 345 8.29 -13.33 1.41
C LEU A 345 7.49 -13.61 2.67
N ALA A 346 7.83 -12.91 3.74
CA ALA A 346 7.15 -13.02 5.03
C ALA A 346 5.79 -12.32 4.97
N PRO A 347 4.72 -12.98 5.36
CA PRO A 347 3.44 -12.34 5.58
C PRO A 347 3.49 -11.45 6.83
N TYR A 348 2.47 -10.59 7.01
CA TYR A 348 2.48 -9.61 8.09
C TYR A 348 1.17 -9.51 8.86
N LYS A 349 1.28 -9.13 10.13
CA LYS A 349 0.16 -8.74 10.99
C LYS A 349 0.13 -7.22 11.12
N VAL A 350 -1.05 -6.65 11.30
CA VAL A 350 -1.22 -5.22 11.55
C VAL A 350 -1.87 -5.02 12.92
N ILE A 351 -1.27 -4.15 13.72
CA ILE A 351 -1.82 -3.65 14.99
C ILE A 351 -2.04 -2.16 14.80
N ARG A 352 -3.28 -1.71 14.90
CA ARG A 352 -3.65 -0.30 14.78
C ARG A 352 -3.94 0.25 16.15
N LEU A 353 -3.26 1.32 16.53
CA LEU A 353 -3.36 1.97 17.82
C LEU A 353 -3.75 3.42 17.61
N ASP A 354 -4.95 3.78 17.95
CA ASP A 354 -5.49 5.13 17.78
C ASP A 354 -5.39 5.89 19.10
N LEU A 355 -4.67 7.03 19.10
CA LEU A 355 -4.58 7.94 20.23
C LEU A 355 -5.73 8.94 20.15
N ASN A 356 -6.25 9.37 21.33
CA ASN A 356 -7.33 10.35 21.41
C ASN A 356 -7.02 11.64 20.63
N VAL A 357 -5.82 12.21 20.84
CA VAL A 357 -5.39 13.43 20.14
C VAL A 357 -5.27 13.26 18.63
N ASP A 358 -4.96 12.05 18.14
CA ASP A 358 -4.85 11.76 16.71
C ASP A 358 -6.22 11.67 16.03
N SER A 359 -7.22 11.19 16.75
CA SER A 359 -8.58 10.98 16.25
C SER A 359 -9.49 12.20 16.43
N GLN A 360 -9.42 12.84 17.60
CA GLN A 360 -10.27 13.96 17.96
C GLN A 360 -9.68 15.31 17.57
N GLY A 361 -8.35 15.33 17.25
CA GLY A 361 -7.60 16.57 17.15
C GLY A 361 -7.25 17.12 18.54
N TYR A 362 -6.41 18.15 18.55
CA TYR A 362 -6.05 18.88 19.75
C TYR A 362 -6.22 20.37 19.53
N ARG A 363 -6.99 21.03 20.41
CA ARG A 363 -7.10 22.49 20.47
C ARG A 363 -6.55 22.96 21.82
N PRO A 364 -5.53 23.83 21.84
CA PRO A 364 -4.98 24.35 23.09
C PRO A 364 -6.04 25.19 23.82
N GLU A 365 -6.01 25.16 25.15
CA GLU A 365 -6.79 26.08 25.96
C GLU A 365 -6.34 27.54 25.71
N MET A 366 -7.28 28.46 25.85
CA MET A 366 -6.99 29.89 25.65
C MET A 366 -5.82 30.34 26.56
N GLY A 367 -4.78 30.92 25.97
CA GLY A 367 -3.59 31.37 26.71
C GLY A 367 -2.55 30.28 26.98
N LYS A 368 -2.71 29.05 26.44
CA LYS A 368 -1.71 28.00 26.54
C LYS A 368 -0.37 28.48 25.97
N THR A 369 0.69 28.27 26.74
CA THR A 369 2.07 28.54 26.29
C THR A 369 2.81 27.27 25.97
N ASP A 370 3.79 27.38 25.07
CA ASP A 370 4.77 26.32 24.80
C ASP A 370 5.80 26.21 25.93
N VAL A 371 6.68 25.23 25.85
CA VAL A 371 7.76 25.01 26.84
C VAL A 371 8.76 26.19 26.92
N GLU A 372 8.75 27.09 25.96
CA GLU A 372 9.60 28.27 25.89
C GLU A 372 8.84 29.56 26.30
N GLY A 373 7.57 29.42 26.71
CA GLY A 373 6.71 30.53 27.20
C GLY A 373 6.01 31.33 26.11
N ASN A 374 6.05 30.88 24.82
CA ASN A 374 5.32 31.55 23.75
C ASN A 374 3.89 31.06 23.66
N LEU A 375 2.97 31.95 23.31
CA LEU A 375 1.57 31.59 23.09
C LEU A 375 1.45 30.58 21.95
N VAL A 376 0.69 29.52 22.18
CA VAL A 376 0.29 28.54 21.17
C VAL A 376 -0.89 29.10 20.40
N GLU A 377 -0.84 29.01 19.08
CA GLU A 377 -1.92 29.46 18.20
C GLU A 377 -3.22 28.72 18.52
N ASP A 378 -4.31 29.45 18.78
CA ASP A 378 -5.63 28.89 19.05
C ASP A 378 -6.28 28.38 17.74
N ARG A 379 -5.92 27.18 17.36
CA ARG A 379 -6.52 26.43 16.26
C ARG A 379 -6.57 24.94 16.58
N GLU A 380 -7.33 24.22 15.83
CA GLU A 380 -7.31 22.76 15.90
C GLU A 380 -6.06 22.20 15.22
N TYR A 381 -5.33 21.36 15.95
CA TYR A 381 -4.19 20.60 15.45
C TYR A 381 -4.60 19.14 15.29
N ASN A 382 -4.21 18.51 14.19
CA ASN A 382 -4.54 17.14 13.91
C ASN A 382 -3.29 16.30 13.58
N VAL A 383 -3.45 15.04 13.26
CA VAL A 383 -2.37 14.08 13.04
C VAL A 383 -1.30 14.55 12.03
N LYS A 384 -1.67 15.43 11.07
CA LYS A 384 -0.73 16.00 10.09
C LYS A 384 0.16 17.08 10.68
N ASP A 385 -0.32 17.77 11.73
CA ASP A 385 0.44 18.82 12.42
C ASP A 385 1.42 18.24 13.44
N PHE A 386 1.09 17.07 14.02
CA PHE A 386 1.91 16.48 15.07
C PHE A 386 3.30 16.10 14.57
N ASP A 387 4.30 16.49 15.36
CA ASP A 387 5.74 16.38 15.10
C ASP A 387 6.26 17.22 13.93
N ARG A 388 5.39 17.87 13.15
CA ARG A 388 5.76 18.88 12.14
C ARG A 388 5.64 20.30 12.66
N ASN A 389 4.47 20.69 13.14
CA ASN A 389 4.14 22.02 13.61
C ASN A 389 3.98 22.08 15.12
N LEU A 390 3.39 21.04 15.71
CA LEU A 390 3.12 20.88 17.14
C LEU A 390 3.74 19.59 17.66
N ILE A 391 4.49 19.68 18.75
CA ILE A 391 5.06 18.54 19.47
C ILE A 391 4.33 18.39 20.80
N ILE A 392 3.71 17.23 21.01
CA ILE A 392 3.11 16.80 22.27
C ILE A 392 4.00 15.72 22.85
N TYR A 393 4.70 16.01 23.95
CA TYR A 393 5.65 15.07 24.54
C TYR A 393 4.96 13.80 25.04
N GLU A 394 3.82 13.93 25.68
CA GLU A 394 3.03 12.82 26.21
C GLU A 394 2.57 11.86 25.11
N ARG A 395 2.37 12.37 23.89
CA ARG A 395 2.08 11.53 22.72
C ARG A 395 3.26 10.62 22.36
N THR A 396 4.48 11.18 22.34
CA THR A 396 5.70 10.41 22.08
C THR A 396 5.96 9.37 23.18
N GLU A 397 5.72 9.73 24.45
CA GLU A 397 5.85 8.86 25.60
C GLU A 397 4.83 7.71 25.56
N ALA A 398 3.56 7.98 25.24
CA ALA A 398 2.51 6.97 25.09
C ALA A 398 2.83 5.95 23.98
N VAL A 399 3.35 6.41 22.83
CA VAL A 399 3.80 5.53 21.75
C VAL A 399 4.96 4.64 22.19
N ALA A 400 6.00 5.22 22.83
CA ALA A 400 7.16 4.48 23.34
C ALA A 400 6.75 3.43 24.38
N HIS A 401 5.82 3.77 25.26
CA HIS A 401 5.24 2.86 26.23
C HIS A 401 4.60 1.64 25.56
N LYS A 402 3.74 1.86 24.56
CA LYS A 402 3.04 0.76 23.86
C LYS A 402 3.96 -0.11 23.03
N ILE A 403 5.00 0.45 22.40
CA ILE A 403 6.05 -0.34 21.73
C ILE A 403 6.75 -1.23 22.75
N THR A 404 7.13 -0.67 23.89
CA THR A 404 7.83 -1.40 24.97
C THR A 404 6.95 -2.47 25.58
N GLU A 405 5.67 -2.18 25.84
CA GLU A 405 4.69 -3.15 26.33
C GLU A 405 4.56 -4.36 25.38
N PHE A 406 4.43 -4.09 24.07
CA PHE A 406 4.38 -5.15 23.07
C PHE A 406 5.65 -6.02 23.08
N LEU A 407 6.84 -5.41 23.09
CA LEU A 407 8.10 -6.13 23.10
C LEU A 407 8.31 -6.93 24.40
N LYS A 408 7.89 -6.41 25.55
CA LYS A 408 7.92 -7.13 26.83
C LYS A 408 7.05 -8.38 26.84
N LYS A 409 5.92 -8.34 26.15
CA LYS A 409 4.97 -9.46 26.05
C LYS A 409 5.31 -10.45 24.95
N THR A 410 6.18 -10.10 24.01
CA THR A 410 6.53 -10.95 22.84
C THR A 410 8.01 -11.32 22.86
N ASP A 411 8.87 -10.48 22.33
CA ASP A 411 10.32 -10.71 22.25
C ASP A 411 11.06 -9.37 22.39
N ARG A 412 11.71 -9.16 23.53
CA ARG A 412 12.44 -7.92 23.83
C ARG A 412 13.65 -7.69 22.92
N PHE A 413 14.16 -8.73 22.25
CA PHE A 413 15.26 -8.64 21.29
C PHE A 413 14.79 -8.72 19.83
N ALA A 414 13.49 -8.59 19.58
CA ALA A 414 12.97 -8.48 18.23
C ALA A 414 13.51 -7.21 17.54
N LYS A 415 14.27 -7.37 16.46
CA LYS A 415 14.76 -6.24 15.67
C LYS A 415 13.57 -5.39 15.21
N THR A 416 13.59 -4.12 15.61
CA THR A 416 12.49 -3.17 15.46
C THR A 416 12.95 -1.91 14.76
N ILE A 417 12.17 -1.43 13.77
CA ILE A 417 12.40 -0.14 13.13
C ILE A 417 11.20 0.77 13.41
N VAL A 418 11.45 1.92 14.03
CA VAL A 418 10.47 2.97 14.29
C VAL A 418 10.66 4.09 13.28
N PHE A 419 9.71 4.25 12.35
CA PHE A 419 9.74 5.30 11.35
C PHE A 419 9.11 6.58 11.88
N CYS A 420 9.90 7.62 12.05
CA CYS A 420 9.55 8.91 12.60
C CYS A 420 9.41 9.97 11.49
N VAL A 421 8.70 11.07 11.78
CA VAL A 421 8.43 12.17 10.84
C VAL A 421 9.74 12.80 10.33
N ASP A 422 10.66 13.08 11.24
CA ASP A 422 11.96 13.68 10.95
C ASP A 422 13.04 13.25 11.95
N VAL A 423 14.21 13.85 11.83
CA VAL A 423 15.39 13.55 12.66
C VAL A 423 15.18 13.91 14.14
N ASP A 424 14.52 15.05 14.38
CA ASP A 424 14.22 15.54 15.72
C ASP A 424 13.19 14.63 16.43
N HIS A 425 12.13 14.21 15.71
CA HIS A 425 11.19 13.21 16.21
C HIS A 425 11.89 11.86 16.49
N ALA A 426 12.81 11.41 15.62
CA ALA A 426 13.55 10.18 15.83
C ALA A 426 14.39 10.22 17.10
N GLU A 427 14.96 11.38 17.45
CA GLU A 427 15.72 11.55 18.70
C GLU A 427 14.80 11.55 19.92
N ARG A 428 13.69 12.27 19.91
CA ARG A 428 12.71 12.27 21.00
C ARG A 428 12.16 10.86 21.25
N MET A 429 11.81 10.15 20.19
CA MET A 429 11.33 8.77 20.28
C MET A 429 12.42 7.82 20.84
N ARG A 430 13.68 7.98 20.41
CA ARG A 430 14.79 7.23 20.99
C ARG A 430 14.90 7.47 22.50
N GLN A 431 14.83 8.71 22.93
CA GLN A 431 14.90 9.09 24.34
C GLN A 431 13.74 8.50 25.15
N ALA A 432 12.52 8.60 24.65
CA ALA A 432 11.34 8.02 25.31
C ALA A 432 11.46 6.49 25.43
N LEU A 433 11.91 5.81 24.37
CA LEU A 433 12.14 4.36 24.38
C LEU A 433 13.26 3.95 25.35
N VAL A 434 14.35 4.73 25.45
CA VAL A 434 15.43 4.49 26.42
C VAL A 434 14.90 4.56 27.85
N ASN A 435 14.06 5.55 28.15
CA ASN A 435 13.47 5.70 29.48
C ASN A 435 12.57 4.49 29.84
N GLU A 436 11.78 4.01 28.90
CA GLU A 436 10.89 2.83 29.07
C GLU A 436 11.65 1.50 29.17
N ASN A 437 12.89 1.42 28.68
CA ASN A 437 13.73 0.23 28.65
C ASN A 437 15.06 0.41 29.36
N SER A 438 15.12 1.24 30.41
CA SER A 438 16.33 1.55 31.16
C SER A 438 17.04 0.30 31.75
N ASP A 439 16.25 -0.73 32.05
CA ASP A 439 16.76 -2.05 32.53
C ASP A 439 17.65 -2.76 31.50
N LEU A 440 17.26 -2.73 30.20
CA LEU A 440 18.08 -3.33 29.13
C LEU A 440 19.16 -2.37 28.63
N VAL A 441 18.87 -1.07 28.58
CA VAL A 441 19.87 -0.09 28.14
C VAL A 441 21.06 -0.03 29.08
N SER A 442 20.86 -0.24 30.39
CA SER A 442 21.96 -0.34 31.35
C SER A 442 22.89 -1.54 31.10
N GLN A 443 22.35 -2.66 30.61
CA GLN A 443 23.09 -3.87 30.26
C GLN A 443 23.67 -3.85 28.84
N TYR A 444 22.93 -3.24 27.93
CA TYR A 444 23.25 -3.15 26.51
C TYR A 444 23.16 -1.68 26.04
N PRO A 445 24.21 -0.87 26.16
CA PRO A 445 24.17 0.57 25.88
C PRO A 445 23.72 0.93 24.45
N ARG A 446 23.85 -0.03 23.52
CA ARG A 446 23.42 0.11 22.13
C ARG A 446 22.07 -0.55 21.83
N TYR A 447 21.29 -0.89 22.85
CA TYR A 447 20.01 -1.55 22.68
C TYR A 447 19.04 -0.72 21.84
N ILE A 448 19.02 0.61 22.07
CA ILE A 448 18.20 1.57 21.30
C ILE A 448 19.11 2.61 20.66
N MET A 449 19.08 2.73 19.35
CA MET A 449 19.91 3.66 18.59
C MET A 449 19.09 4.50 17.62
N ARG A 450 19.47 5.77 17.42
CA ARG A 450 18.99 6.57 16.31
C ARG A 450 19.90 6.34 15.10
N ILE A 451 19.34 5.90 14.00
CA ILE A 451 20.04 5.73 12.71
C ILE A 451 19.41 6.65 11.67
N THR A 452 20.01 7.81 11.51
CA THR A 452 19.55 8.88 10.59
C THR A 452 20.71 9.39 9.73
N GLY A 453 20.39 10.12 8.66
CA GLY A 453 21.40 10.55 7.69
C GLY A 453 22.45 11.52 8.23
N ASP A 454 22.14 12.25 9.29
CA ASP A 454 23.00 13.23 9.99
C ASP A 454 23.87 12.62 11.09
N ASN A 455 23.52 11.40 11.57
CA ASN A 455 24.20 10.75 12.68
C ASN A 455 25.27 9.76 12.20
N ALA A 456 26.55 10.15 12.32
CA ALA A 456 27.68 9.32 11.92
C ALA A 456 27.82 8.05 12.79
N GLU A 457 27.60 8.14 14.11
CA GLU A 457 27.67 7.01 15.05
C GLU A 457 26.55 5.99 14.76
N GLY A 458 25.31 6.49 14.51
CA GLY A 458 24.21 5.63 14.15
C GLY A 458 24.47 4.91 12.81
N LYS A 459 25.00 5.60 11.81
CA LYS A 459 25.38 4.97 10.54
C LYS A 459 26.42 3.86 10.71
N ALA A 460 27.40 4.05 11.60
CA ALA A 460 28.42 3.04 11.90
C ALA A 460 27.83 1.79 12.57
N GLN A 461 26.64 1.87 13.16
CA GLN A 461 25.93 0.74 13.75
C GLN A 461 24.94 0.07 12.81
N LEU A 462 24.78 0.55 11.58
CA LEU A 462 23.85 -0.01 10.62
C LEU A 462 24.21 -1.46 10.27
N ASP A 463 25.49 -1.77 10.09
CA ASP A 463 25.95 -3.12 9.78
C ASP A 463 25.66 -4.08 10.93
N ASN A 464 25.86 -3.67 12.19
CA ASN A 464 25.49 -4.44 13.36
C ASN A 464 23.96 -4.65 13.47
N PHE A 465 23.15 -3.67 13.09
CA PHE A 465 21.70 -3.83 13.05
C PHE A 465 21.25 -4.84 11.99
N ILE A 466 21.92 -4.89 10.86
CA ILE A 466 21.63 -5.79 9.73
C ILE A 466 22.16 -7.21 10.03
N ASP A 467 23.27 -7.33 10.75
CA ASP A 467 23.89 -8.61 11.07
C ASP A 467 22.92 -9.49 11.88
N VAL A 468 22.76 -10.71 11.42
CA VAL A 468 21.89 -11.71 12.03
C VAL A 468 22.42 -12.22 13.37
N ALA A 469 23.75 -12.23 13.52
CA ALA A 469 24.42 -12.70 14.75
C ALA A 469 24.40 -11.65 15.88
N GLU A 470 24.31 -10.36 15.52
CA GLU A 470 24.34 -9.27 16.48
C GLU A 470 22.95 -8.99 17.07
N LYS A 471 22.87 -9.00 18.41
CA LYS A 471 21.62 -8.69 19.14
C LYS A 471 21.31 -7.19 19.17
N THR A 472 22.35 -6.37 19.22
CA THR A 472 22.20 -4.90 19.33
C THR A 472 22.87 -4.18 18.15
N PRO A 473 22.33 -3.07 17.67
CA PRO A 473 21.08 -2.42 18.10
C PRO A 473 19.84 -3.32 17.88
N THR A 474 18.89 -3.27 18.83
CA THR A 474 17.63 -4.01 18.73
C THR A 474 16.51 -3.11 18.21
N ILE A 475 16.35 -1.92 18.79
CA ILE A 475 15.36 -0.93 18.38
C ILE A 475 16.09 0.24 17.71
N VAL A 476 15.67 0.57 16.51
CA VAL A 476 16.22 1.69 15.74
C VAL A 476 15.12 2.70 15.44
N THR A 477 15.34 3.96 15.83
CA THR A 477 14.51 5.09 15.41
C THR A 477 15.14 5.75 14.20
N SER A 478 14.33 6.03 13.18
CA SER A 478 14.83 6.59 11.92
C SER A 478 13.76 7.44 11.21
N SER A 479 14.21 8.38 10.41
CA SER A 479 13.33 9.12 9.51
C SER A 479 13.34 8.49 8.11
N LYS A 480 14.10 9.07 7.18
CA LYS A 480 14.13 8.61 5.77
C LYS A 480 15.23 7.58 5.46
N LEU A 481 16.27 7.44 6.31
CA LEU A 481 17.43 6.61 5.96
C LEU A 481 17.07 5.13 5.84
N MET A 482 16.26 4.61 6.76
CA MET A 482 15.88 3.19 6.82
C MET A 482 14.77 2.81 5.82
N THR A 483 14.12 3.76 5.16
CA THR A 483 13.08 3.48 4.17
C THR A 483 13.63 2.72 2.96
N THR A 484 14.91 2.90 2.63
CA THR A 484 15.56 2.25 1.48
C THR A 484 16.96 1.77 1.81
N GLY A 485 17.38 0.72 1.11
CA GLY A 485 18.75 0.23 1.12
C GLY A 485 19.14 -0.63 2.31
N VAL A 486 18.30 -0.80 3.31
CA VAL A 486 18.58 -1.61 4.49
C VAL A 486 17.95 -2.99 4.33
N ASP A 487 18.74 -4.05 4.32
CA ASP A 487 18.29 -5.45 4.23
C ASP A 487 18.41 -6.17 5.57
N CYS A 488 17.63 -5.77 6.56
CA CYS A 488 17.57 -6.46 7.86
C CYS A 488 16.67 -7.70 7.77
N LYS A 489 17.27 -8.88 7.61
CA LYS A 489 16.55 -10.16 7.48
C LYS A 489 15.75 -10.53 8.71
N THR A 490 16.18 -10.08 9.89
CA THR A 490 15.59 -10.41 11.20
C THR A 490 14.62 -9.36 11.74
N CYS A 491 14.28 -8.30 10.96
CA CYS A 491 13.32 -7.29 11.38
C CYS A 491 11.92 -7.90 11.60
N LYS A 492 11.46 -7.94 12.86
CA LYS A 492 10.18 -8.53 13.29
C LYS A 492 9.08 -7.50 13.55
N LEU A 493 9.44 -6.24 13.85
CA LEU A 493 8.50 -5.17 14.14
C LEU A 493 8.83 -3.91 13.34
N ILE A 494 7.83 -3.38 12.67
CA ILE A 494 7.87 -2.07 12.00
C ILE A 494 6.83 -1.18 12.66
N VAL A 495 7.25 -0.03 13.15
CA VAL A 495 6.38 0.96 13.78
C VAL A 495 6.23 2.16 12.86
N LEU A 496 4.97 2.53 12.55
CA LEU A 496 4.64 3.65 11.69
C LEU A 496 4.25 4.86 12.55
N GLU A 497 5.22 5.73 12.77
CA GLU A 497 5.10 7.03 13.44
C GLU A 497 5.43 8.20 12.49
N ASN A 498 5.26 7.97 11.19
CA ASN A 498 5.41 8.97 10.16
C ASN A 498 4.11 9.15 9.37
N ASN A 499 3.83 10.38 8.98
CA ASN A 499 2.78 10.69 8.02
C ASN A 499 3.26 10.34 6.61
N ILE A 500 3.00 9.11 6.19
CA ILE A 500 3.37 8.63 4.86
C ILE A 500 2.36 9.19 3.85
N GLU A 501 2.86 9.83 2.80
CA GLU A 501 2.03 10.51 1.80
C GLU A 501 1.96 9.74 0.48
N SER A 502 2.86 8.77 0.26
CA SER A 502 2.89 8.00 -0.98
C SER A 502 2.79 6.49 -0.75
N MET A 503 2.07 5.81 -1.65
CA MET A 503 2.02 4.34 -1.71
C MET A 503 3.41 3.73 -1.88
N THR A 504 4.28 4.40 -2.62
CA THR A 504 5.66 3.96 -2.85
C THR A 504 6.47 3.90 -1.56
N GLU A 505 6.42 4.97 -0.76
CA GLU A 505 7.11 5.03 0.53
C GLU A 505 6.57 3.95 1.48
N PHE A 506 5.25 3.79 1.54
CA PHE A 506 4.61 2.74 2.31
C PHE A 506 5.12 1.35 1.94
N LYS A 507 5.13 1.02 0.63
CA LYS A 507 5.63 -0.28 0.13
C LYS A 507 7.12 -0.52 0.44
N GLN A 508 7.93 0.53 0.42
CA GLN A 508 9.34 0.43 0.78
C GLN A 508 9.55 0.17 2.27
N ILE A 509 8.77 0.82 3.12
CA ILE A 509 8.79 0.61 4.57
C ILE A 509 8.37 -0.81 4.91
N ILE A 510 7.23 -1.29 4.39
CA ILE A 510 6.78 -2.68 4.59
C ILE A 510 7.84 -3.66 4.09
N GLY A 511 8.45 -3.35 2.95
CA GLY A 511 9.51 -4.16 2.36
C GLY A 511 10.71 -4.44 3.29
N ARG A 512 10.91 -3.66 4.36
CA ARG A 512 11.95 -3.94 5.38
C ARG A 512 11.63 -5.18 6.20
N GLY A 513 10.35 -5.49 6.41
CA GLY A 513 9.89 -6.67 7.17
C GLY A 513 9.69 -7.93 6.32
N THR A 514 9.68 -7.84 5.00
CA THR A 514 9.25 -8.95 4.13
C THR A 514 10.23 -10.13 4.00
N ARG A 515 11.44 -10.02 4.53
CA ARG A 515 12.41 -11.13 4.49
C ARG A 515 11.98 -12.29 5.37
N LEU A 516 12.09 -13.50 4.85
CA LEU A 516 11.98 -14.73 5.63
C LEU A 516 13.36 -15.14 6.16
N TYR A 517 13.42 -15.48 7.44
CA TYR A 517 14.63 -16.04 8.04
C TYR A 517 14.26 -17.04 9.15
N PRO A 518 13.75 -18.23 8.78
CA PRO A 518 13.23 -19.23 9.75
C PRO A 518 14.24 -19.69 10.78
N SER A 519 15.53 -19.76 10.43
CA SER A 519 16.60 -20.16 11.37
C SER A 519 16.76 -19.20 12.56
N ALA A 520 16.30 -17.93 12.44
CA ALA A 520 16.21 -16.98 13.55
C ALA A 520 14.76 -16.76 14.03
N GLY A 521 13.84 -17.67 13.72
CA GLY A 521 12.41 -17.58 14.11
C GLY A 521 11.71 -16.38 13.45
N LYS A 522 12.12 -15.97 12.24
CA LYS A 522 11.49 -14.88 11.49
C LYS A 522 10.71 -15.47 10.30
N GLU A 523 9.43 -15.75 10.54
CA GLU A 523 8.52 -16.29 9.53
C GLU A 523 7.41 -15.34 9.14
N TYR A 524 7.14 -14.34 9.96
CA TYR A 524 6.25 -13.20 9.72
C TYR A 524 6.80 -11.95 10.38
N PHE A 525 6.18 -10.82 10.18
CA PHE A 525 6.49 -9.59 10.91
C PHE A 525 5.20 -8.86 11.29
N THR A 526 5.34 -7.90 12.21
CA THR A 526 4.22 -7.09 12.70
C THR A 526 4.43 -5.63 12.28
N ILE A 527 3.35 -5.00 11.85
CA ILE A 527 3.29 -3.55 11.62
C ILE A 527 2.45 -2.97 12.75
N MET A 528 3.02 -2.05 13.51
CA MET A 528 2.32 -1.29 14.53
C MET A 528 2.10 0.13 13.99
N ASP A 529 0.84 0.52 13.81
CA ASP A 529 0.43 1.73 13.09
C ASP A 529 -0.29 2.69 14.03
N PHE A 530 0.35 3.82 14.34
CA PHE A 530 -0.21 4.91 15.14
C PHE A 530 -0.75 6.06 14.31
N ARG A 531 -0.56 6.06 12.99
CA ARG A 531 -0.94 7.16 12.09
C ARG A 531 -2.04 6.80 11.09
N GLY A 532 -2.62 5.60 11.21
CA GLY A 532 -3.65 5.12 10.28
C GLY A 532 -3.16 4.87 8.85
N VAL A 533 -1.85 4.73 8.66
CA VAL A 533 -1.20 4.56 7.36
C VAL A 533 -1.64 3.28 6.67
N THR A 534 -1.78 2.19 7.40
CA THR A 534 -2.21 0.89 6.87
C THR A 534 -3.66 0.88 6.39
N ARG A 535 -4.48 1.84 6.82
CA ARG A 535 -5.85 2.05 6.32
C ARG A 535 -5.82 2.79 4.98
N LYS A 536 -4.93 3.80 4.86
CA LYS A 536 -4.81 4.67 3.70
C LYS A 536 -4.24 3.97 2.46
N PHE A 537 -3.29 3.05 2.65
CA PHE A 537 -2.49 2.49 1.57
C PHE A 537 -2.69 0.98 1.34
N ALA A 538 -3.79 0.39 1.77
CA ALA A 538 -4.11 -1.01 1.52
C ALA A 538 -4.40 -1.24 0.01
N ASP A 539 -3.44 -1.79 -0.73
CA ASP A 539 -3.64 -2.28 -2.10
C ASP A 539 -3.68 -3.81 -2.08
N LYS A 540 -4.87 -4.37 -1.86
CA LYS A 540 -5.07 -5.83 -1.76
C LYS A 540 -4.56 -6.60 -2.98
N GLY A 541 -4.61 -6.00 -4.16
CA GLY A 541 -4.18 -6.65 -5.41
C GLY A 541 -2.67 -6.80 -5.54
N PHE A 542 -1.89 -5.87 -4.97
CA PHE A 542 -0.43 -5.87 -5.07
C PHE A 542 0.25 -6.25 -3.75
N ASP A 543 -0.23 -5.70 -2.62
CA ASP A 543 0.43 -5.88 -1.31
C ASP A 543 -0.05 -7.13 -0.58
N GLY A 544 -1.18 -7.71 -1.00
CA GLY A 544 -1.85 -8.80 -0.30
C GLY A 544 -2.62 -8.29 0.93
N GLU A 545 -3.31 -9.21 1.56
CA GLU A 545 -3.99 -8.94 2.83
C GLU A 545 -3.08 -9.30 4.00
N PRO A 546 -3.10 -8.52 5.11
CA PRO A 546 -2.42 -8.92 6.34
C PRO A 546 -3.06 -10.21 6.89
N ILE A 547 -2.27 -11.05 7.56
CA ILE A 547 -2.76 -12.27 8.23
C ILE A 547 -3.87 -11.93 9.23
N SER A 548 -3.69 -10.84 9.98
CA SER A 548 -4.67 -10.31 10.91
C SER A 548 -4.52 -8.82 11.04
N ILE A 549 -5.65 -8.15 11.29
CA ILE A 549 -5.70 -6.75 11.69
C ILE A 549 -6.27 -6.74 13.10
N TYR A 550 -5.50 -6.25 14.05
CA TYR A 550 -5.91 -6.13 15.43
C TYR A 550 -6.03 -4.64 15.81
N GLU A 551 -7.20 -4.28 16.26
CA GLU A 551 -7.51 -2.96 16.82
C GLU A 551 -7.88 -3.17 18.29
N PRO A 552 -6.95 -2.88 19.23
CA PRO A 552 -7.19 -3.11 20.65
C PRO A 552 -8.37 -2.30 21.18
N ARG A 553 -9.19 -2.88 22.07
CA ARG A 553 -10.39 -2.25 22.64
C ARG A 553 -10.32 -2.20 24.15
N GLY A 554 -10.99 -1.21 24.76
CA GLY A 554 -11.11 -1.04 26.21
C GLY A 554 -10.23 0.08 26.78
N ALA A 555 -10.42 0.41 28.05
CA ALA A 555 -9.64 1.43 28.76
C ALA A 555 -8.22 0.87 29.06
N ASN A 556 -7.20 1.31 28.41
CA ASN A 556 -5.83 0.81 28.43
C ASN A 556 -5.67 -0.54 27.69
N PRO A 557 -5.95 -0.59 26.39
CA PRO A 557 -5.99 -1.82 25.61
C PRO A 557 -4.59 -2.45 25.47
N ASP A 558 -4.56 -3.80 25.53
CA ASP A 558 -3.34 -4.58 25.33
C ASP A 558 -2.89 -4.47 23.84
N PRO A 559 -1.63 -4.12 23.56
CA PRO A 559 -1.13 -4.09 22.18
C PRO A 559 -0.92 -5.48 21.58
N VAL A 560 -0.96 -6.56 22.39
CA VAL A 560 -0.79 -7.93 21.90
C VAL A 560 -2.14 -8.53 21.56
N PRO A 561 -2.36 -9.03 20.33
CA PRO A 561 -3.59 -9.71 19.95
C PRO A 561 -3.82 -10.95 20.84
N PRO A 562 -5.06 -11.21 21.29
CA PRO A 562 -5.43 -12.48 21.92
C PRO A 562 -5.08 -13.66 21.02
N GLU A 563 -4.71 -14.81 21.60
CA GLU A 563 -4.31 -16.00 20.82
C GLU A 563 -5.41 -16.52 19.86
N ASP A 564 -6.66 -16.27 20.19
CA ASP A 564 -7.85 -16.73 19.45
C ASP A 564 -8.45 -15.70 18.48
N THR A 565 -7.69 -14.69 18.03
CA THR A 565 -8.22 -13.74 17.05
C THR A 565 -8.57 -14.49 15.75
N PRO A 566 -9.86 -14.58 15.35
CA PRO A 566 -10.25 -15.30 14.14
C PRO A 566 -9.60 -14.65 12.92
N LEU A 567 -9.18 -15.49 11.95
CA LEU A 567 -8.93 -15.00 10.60
C LEU A 567 -10.22 -14.32 10.09
N PRO A 568 -10.13 -13.22 9.34
CA PRO A 568 -11.29 -12.68 8.64
C PRO A 568 -11.95 -13.85 7.87
N PRO A 569 -13.28 -13.99 7.89
CA PRO A 569 -13.94 -15.01 7.09
C PRO A 569 -13.54 -14.79 5.63
N ASP A 570 -13.28 -15.91 4.93
CA ASP A 570 -13.11 -15.93 3.49
C ASP A 570 -14.31 -15.23 2.85
N VAL A 571 -14.19 -13.96 2.54
CA VAL A 571 -15.17 -13.26 1.72
C VAL A 571 -14.88 -13.71 0.30
N PRO A 572 -15.82 -14.40 -0.38
CA PRO A 572 -15.64 -14.73 -1.78
C PRO A 572 -15.30 -13.43 -2.53
N SER A 573 -14.22 -13.44 -3.26
CA SER A 573 -13.85 -12.31 -4.12
C SER A 573 -14.87 -12.24 -5.26
N ASP A 574 -15.93 -11.50 -5.05
CA ASP A 574 -16.80 -11.09 -6.16
C ASP A 574 -16.00 -10.11 -7.02
N GLY A 575 -15.76 -10.50 -8.26
CA GLY A 575 -14.95 -9.81 -9.24
C GLY A 575 -15.60 -8.50 -9.73
N GLY A 576 -15.94 -7.60 -8.83
CA GLY A 576 -16.44 -6.27 -9.11
C GLY A 576 -15.36 -5.42 -9.78
N LYS A 577 -15.49 -5.19 -11.07
CA LYS A 577 -14.73 -4.16 -11.81
C LYS A 577 -15.05 -2.79 -11.21
N ILE A 578 -14.18 -2.31 -10.32
CA ILE A 578 -14.27 -0.93 -9.84
C ILE A 578 -13.80 -0.01 -10.95
N GLY A 579 -14.73 0.77 -11.48
CA GLY A 579 -14.50 1.79 -12.49
C GLY A 579 -13.45 2.82 -12.00
N ARG A 580 -12.43 3.06 -12.83
CA ARG A 580 -11.38 4.04 -12.59
C ARG A 580 -11.93 5.45 -12.78
N GLY A 581 -12.27 6.14 -11.69
CA GLY A 581 -12.41 7.60 -11.68
C GLY A 581 -11.03 8.27 -11.53
N PRO A 582 -10.81 9.42 -12.16
CA PRO A 582 -9.53 10.12 -12.10
C PRO A 582 -9.30 10.75 -10.71
N VAL A 583 -8.23 10.34 -10.05
CA VAL A 583 -7.77 10.94 -8.79
C VAL A 583 -7.10 12.28 -9.09
N ARG A 584 -7.70 13.39 -8.66
CA ARG A 584 -7.03 14.70 -8.61
C ARG A 584 -6.03 14.67 -7.44
N GLY A 585 -4.75 14.83 -7.74
CA GLY A 585 -3.73 15.09 -6.73
C GLY A 585 -3.93 16.47 -6.12
N ASP A 586 -3.73 16.60 -4.82
CA ASP A 586 -3.60 17.90 -4.16
C ASP A 586 -2.43 18.66 -4.78
N PRO A 587 -2.50 19.98 -4.93
CA PRO A 587 -1.39 20.78 -5.45
C PRO A 587 -0.16 20.64 -4.55
N PRO A 588 1.05 20.66 -5.12
CA PRO A 588 2.28 20.62 -4.32
C PRO A 588 2.31 21.83 -3.39
N PHE A 589 2.53 21.59 -2.11
CA PHE A 589 2.75 22.66 -1.14
C PHE A 589 3.99 23.46 -1.55
N PRO A 590 3.98 24.79 -1.41
CA PRO A 590 5.18 25.60 -1.59
C PRO A 590 6.28 25.15 -0.62
N PRO A 591 7.57 25.30 -0.97
CA PRO A 591 8.67 24.90 -0.11
C PRO A 591 8.52 25.58 1.25
N GLU A 592 8.39 24.77 2.29
CA GLU A 592 8.22 25.27 3.65
C GLU A 592 9.46 26.00 4.10
N THR A 593 9.33 27.31 4.32
CA THR A 593 10.24 28.03 5.22
C THR A 593 10.25 27.29 6.56
N PRO A 594 11.40 27.11 7.23
CA PRO A 594 11.48 26.40 8.50
C PRO A 594 10.64 27.14 9.54
N ARG A 595 9.41 26.65 9.74
CA ARG A 595 8.52 27.15 10.79
C ARG A 595 9.01 26.58 12.12
N ARG A 596 9.10 27.45 13.13
CA ARG A 596 9.42 27.04 14.50
C ARG A 596 8.36 26.04 14.97
N LYS A 597 8.80 24.86 15.40
CA LYS A 597 7.90 23.86 15.99
C LYS A 597 7.50 24.29 17.39
N VAL A 598 6.22 24.29 17.64
CA VAL A 598 5.64 24.58 18.96
C VAL A 598 5.71 23.31 19.81
N LYS A 599 6.26 23.37 21.02
CA LYS A 599 6.46 22.24 21.93
C LYS A 599 5.58 22.44 23.17
N ILE A 600 4.69 21.49 23.45
CA ILE A 600 3.76 21.59 24.60
C ILE A 600 3.86 20.35 25.51
N ARG A 601 3.47 20.56 26.78
CA ARG A 601 3.27 19.53 27.82
C ARG A 601 1.94 19.71 28.54
N GLY A 602 1.56 18.69 29.33
CA GLY A 602 0.31 18.69 30.09
C GLY A 602 -0.89 18.41 29.21
N VAL A 603 -0.76 17.56 28.21
CA VAL A 603 -1.85 17.06 27.38
C VAL A 603 -2.18 15.64 27.82
N ASP A 604 -3.44 15.35 28.10
CA ASP A 604 -3.88 13.99 28.41
C ASP A 604 -3.95 13.14 27.14
N VAL A 605 -3.06 12.16 27.03
CA VAL A 605 -2.92 11.29 25.85
C VAL A 605 -3.14 9.85 26.26
N TYR A 606 -4.15 9.22 25.65
CA TYR A 606 -4.50 7.82 25.89
C TYR A 606 -4.95 7.12 24.60
N LEU A 607 -4.98 5.80 24.61
CA LEU A 607 -5.51 5.00 23.50
C LEU A 607 -7.03 5.00 23.52
N LEU A 608 -7.64 5.19 22.36
CA LEU A 608 -9.10 5.09 22.20
C LEU A 608 -9.54 3.62 22.23
N ALA A 609 -10.63 3.37 22.98
CA ALA A 609 -11.23 2.05 23.11
C ALA A 609 -11.96 1.59 21.82
N GLU A 610 -12.53 2.52 21.09
CA GLU A 610 -13.22 2.31 19.82
C GLU A 610 -13.00 3.50 18.90
N ARG A 611 -12.80 3.23 17.62
CA ARG A 611 -12.79 4.26 16.58
C ARG A 611 -13.71 3.85 15.45
N VAL A 612 -14.65 4.74 15.12
CA VAL A 612 -15.40 4.66 13.87
C VAL A 612 -14.54 5.25 12.75
N GLN A 613 -14.42 4.52 11.65
CA GLN A 613 -13.64 4.97 10.49
C GLN A 613 -14.55 5.71 9.52
N TYR A 614 -14.13 6.89 9.13
CA TYR A 614 -14.85 7.68 8.14
C TYR A 614 -14.06 7.76 6.84
N TYR A 615 -14.77 7.63 5.73
CA TYR A 615 -14.22 7.72 4.39
C TYR A 615 -14.85 8.90 3.68
N ASN A 616 -14.05 9.63 2.90
CA ASN A 616 -14.58 10.70 2.07
C ASN A 616 -15.36 10.13 0.87
N LYS A 617 -16.00 11.01 0.08
CA LYS A 617 -16.78 10.64 -1.12
C LYS A 617 -16.00 9.83 -2.17
N ASP A 618 -14.67 9.90 -2.17
CA ASP A 618 -13.78 9.17 -3.06
C ASP A 618 -13.32 7.82 -2.47
N GLY A 619 -13.89 7.38 -1.35
CA GLY A 619 -13.51 6.16 -0.64
C GLY A 619 -12.14 6.21 0.05
N LYS A 620 -11.57 7.42 0.26
CA LYS A 620 -10.32 7.60 0.99
C LYS A 620 -10.58 7.85 2.47
N LEU A 621 -9.75 7.25 3.31
CA LEU A 621 -9.81 7.48 4.75
C LEU A 621 -9.58 8.95 5.09
N ILE A 622 -10.47 9.51 5.92
CA ILE A 622 -10.31 10.85 6.50
C ILE A 622 -9.24 10.76 7.59
N THR A 623 -8.13 11.47 7.40
CA THR A 623 -6.96 11.48 8.30
C THR A 623 -6.86 12.74 9.17
N GLU A 624 -7.79 13.68 9.03
CA GLU A 624 -8.02 14.84 9.90
C GLU A 624 -9.22 14.55 10.80
N SER A 625 -9.44 15.36 11.86
CA SER A 625 -10.64 15.21 12.66
C SER A 625 -11.89 15.34 11.79
N LEU A 626 -12.94 14.59 12.12
CA LEU A 626 -14.19 14.63 11.37
C LEU A 626 -14.79 16.03 11.36
N THR A 627 -14.67 16.76 12.47
CA THR A 627 -15.10 18.15 12.62
C THR A 627 -14.36 19.07 11.64
N SER A 628 -13.02 19.00 11.59
CA SER A 628 -12.20 19.81 10.65
C SER A 628 -12.50 19.49 9.19
N TYR A 629 -12.64 18.21 8.86
CA TYR A 629 -12.99 17.76 7.52
C TYR A 629 -14.36 18.30 7.10
N THR A 630 -15.37 18.19 7.97
CA THR A 630 -16.73 18.66 7.72
C THR A 630 -16.78 20.18 7.61
N LYS A 631 -16.12 20.92 8.51
CA LYS A 631 -16.02 22.39 8.47
C LYS A 631 -15.46 22.87 7.13
N LYS A 632 -14.39 22.25 6.65
CA LYS A 632 -13.75 22.54 5.35
C LYS A 632 -14.71 22.33 4.18
N ASN A 633 -15.45 21.24 4.16
CA ASN A 633 -16.40 20.92 3.09
C ASN A 633 -17.61 21.90 3.08
N ILE A 634 -18.16 22.22 4.26
CA ILE A 634 -19.26 23.18 4.37
C ILE A 634 -18.80 24.58 3.94
N LEU A 635 -17.66 25.06 4.46
CA LEU A 635 -17.14 26.39 4.11
C LEU A 635 -16.69 26.48 2.64
N GLY A 636 -16.23 25.38 2.04
CA GLY A 636 -15.92 25.31 0.61
C GLY A 636 -17.15 25.55 -0.28
N LYS A 637 -18.35 25.22 0.21
CA LYS A 637 -19.61 25.39 -0.50
C LYS A 637 -20.37 26.64 -0.09
N TYR A 638 -20.39 26.94 1.22
CA TYR A 638 -21.05 28.08 1.83
C TYR A 638 -20.05 28.84 2.72
N ALA A 639 -19.33 29.77 2.12
CA ALA A 639 -18.23 30.47 2.78
C ALA A 639 -18.65 31.28 4.03
N THR A 640 -19.92 31.67 4.13
CA THR A 640 -20.49 32.43 5.25
C THR A 640 -21.81 31.85 5.73
N LEU A 641 -22.14 32.09 7.02
CA LEU A 641 -23.43 31.71 7.57
C LEU A 641 -24.59 32.30 6.78
N ASP A 642 -24.49 33.56 6.36
CA ASP A 642 -25.55 34.22 5.59
C ASP A 642 -25.79 33.53 4.22
N ALA A 643 -24.73 33.10 3.54
CA ALA A 643 -24.86 32.35 2.29
C ALA A 643 -25.56 31.00 2.52
N PHE A 644 -25.25 30.31 3.61
CA PHE A 644 -25.94 29.08 3.99
C PHE A 644 -27.42 29.31 4.36
N LEU A 645 -27.69 30.32 5.19
CA LEU A 645 -29.06 30.67 5.58
C LEU A 645 -29.93 31.11 4.39
N GLN A 646 -29.39 31.89 3.45
CA GLN A 646 -30.10 32.27 2.22
C GLN A 646 -30.47 31.04 1.37
N ARG A 647 -29.60 30.09 1.26
CA ARG A 647 -29.88 28.85 0.56
C ARG A 647 -30.90 27.99 1.28
N TRP A 648 -30.72 27.83 2.62
CA TRP A 648 -31.63 27.08 3.47
C TRP A 648 -33.05 27.62 3.45
N ASN A 649 -33.21 28.93 3.50
CA ASN A 649 -34.55 29.58 3.55
C ASN A 649 -35.24 29.61 2.17
N LYS A 650 -34.48 29.58 1.07
CA LYS A 650 -35.06 29.56 -0.29
C LYS A 650 -35.55 28.17 -0.70
N ASP A 651 -34.96 27.10 -0.20
CA ASP A 651 -35.31 25.76 -0.64
C ASP A 651 -36.58 25.25 0.07
N ALA A 652 -37.52 24.77 -0.73
CA ALA A 652 -38.73 24.14 -0.24
C ALA A 652 -38.47 22.74 0.34
N GLN A 653 -37.40 22.10 -0.05
CA GLN A 653 -36.96 20.78 0.40
C GLN A 653 -35.62 20.89 1.15
N LYS A 654 -35.66 21.28 2.41
CA LYS A 654 -34.44 21.43 3.26
C LYS A 654 -33.63 20.14 3.37
N GLN A 655 -34.27 18.99 3.26
CA GLN A 655 -33.63 17.68 3.21
C GLN A 655 -32.68 17.55 2.02
N ALA A 656 -33.01 18.17 0.86
CA ALA A 656 -32.13 18.13 -0.30
C ALA A 656 -30.79 18.83 -0.06
N ILE A 657 -30.75 19.86 0.80
CA ILE A 657 -29.50 20.53 1.20
C ILE A 657 -28.64 19.60 2.08
N ILE A 658 -29.28 18.85 2.98
CA ILE A 658 -28.60 17.87 3.84
C ILE A 658 -28.02 16.75 2.96
N GLU A 659 -28.79 16.21 2.03
CA GLU A 659 -28.34 15.17 1.09
C GLU A 659 -27.21 15.68 0.20
N GLU A 660 -27.30 16.90 -0.32
CA GLU A 660 -26.25 17.57 -1.08
C GLU A 660 -24.95 17.70 -0.28
N LEU A 661 -25.02 18.03 1.01
CA LEU A 661 -23.85 18.07 1.89
C LEU A 661 -23.31 16.69 2.21
N GLN A 662 -24.18 15.69 2.36
CA GLN A 662 -23.77 14.29 2.56
C GLN A 662 -23.05 13.73 1.33
N GLU A 663 -23.53 14.05 0.13
CA GLU A 663 -22.84 13.71 -1.14
C GLU A 663 -21.47 14.38 -1.25
N GLU A 664 -21.30 15.56 -0.68
CA GLU A 664 -20.00 16.25 -0.57
C GLU A 664 -19.12 15.71 0.57
N GLY A 665 -19.58 14.68 1.28
CA GLY A 665 -18.83 13.97 2.31
C GLY A 665 -19.02 14.50 3.73
N VAL A 666 -20.07 15.27 4.00
CA VAL A 666 -20.44 15.70 5.36
C VAL A 666 -21.15 14.55 6.08
N LEU A 667 -20.56 14.02 7.15
CA LEU A 667 -21.02 12.83 7.87
C LEU A 667 -21.74 13.24 9.17
N LEU A 668 -22.99 13.73 9.06
CA LEU A 668 -23.74 14.30 10.19
C LEU A 668 -24.04 13.31 11.32
N ASP A 669 -24.35 12.05 10.99
CA ASP A 669 -24.62 11.02 12.00
C ASP A 669 -23.39 10.73 12.86
N ALA A 670 -22.25 10.64 12.23
CA ALA A 670 -20.97 10.43 12.90
C ALA A 670 -20.58 11.62 13.80
N LEU A 671 -20.87 12.84 13.36
CA LEU A 671 -20.63 14.05 14.16
C LEU A 671 -21.53 14.15 15.38
N ARG A 672 -22.80 13.68 15.29
CA ARG A 672 -23.70 13.59 16.45
C ARG A 672 -23.19 12.58 17.48
N GLU A 673 -22.63 11.46 17.02
CA GLU A 673 -22.02 10.46 17.89
C GLU A 673 -20.78 11.02 18.60
N GLU A 674 -19.91 11.73 17.86
CA GLU A 674 -18.73 12.41 18.43
C GLU A 674 -19.12 13.49 19.44
N ALA A 675 -20.17 14.26 19.15
CA ALA A 675 -20.70 15.28 20.07
C ALA A 675 -21.40 14.70 21.31
N GLY A 676 -21.56 13.37 21.39
CA GLY A 676 -22.25 12.70 22.50
C GLY A 676 -23.75 13.05 22.64
N ASN A 677 -24.34 13.67 21.63
CA ASN A 677 -25.73 14.13 21.66
C ASN A 677 -26.47 13.78 20.36
N LYS A 678 -27.16 12.65 20.37
CA LYS A 678 -27.92 12.13 19.21
C LYS A 678 -29.16 12.95 18.85
N ASP A 679 -29.60 13.84 19.74
CA ASP A 679 -30.82 14.65 19.59
C ASP A 679 -30.58 16.00 18.89
N LEU A 680 -29.32 16.30 18.51
CA LEU A 680 -29.00 17.53 17.77
C LEU A 680 -29.66 17.53 16.39
N ASP A 681 -30.19 18.69 16.01
CA ASP A 681 -30.73 18.91 14.67
C ASP A 681 -29.59 19.06 13.63
N ASP A 682 -29.78 18.56 12.40
CA ASP A 682 -28.79 18.63 11.35
C ASP A 682 -28.37 20.05 11.00
N PHE A 683 -29.31 20.97 10.95
CA PHE A 683 -29.05 22.37 10.67
C PHE A 683 -28.20 23.02 11.78
N ASP A 684 -28.52 22.72 13.05
CA ASP A 684 -27.74 23.24 14.18
C ASP A 684 -26.32 22.67 14.22
N LEU A 685 -26.20 21.41 13.92
CA LEU A 685 -24.89 20.75 13.85
C LEU A 685 -24.04 21.37 12.75
N ILE A 686 -24.60 21.63 11.56
CA ILE A 686 -23.92 22.33 10.48
C ILE A 686 -23.51 23.76 10.91
N CYS A 687 -24.45 24.50 11.52
CA CYS A 687 -24.16 25.86 11.98
C CYS A 687 -23.13 25.91 13.12
N HIS A 688 -23.14 24.91 13.99
CA HIS A 688 -22.17 24.79 15.07
C HIS A 688 -20.76 24.53 14.52
N ILE A 689 -20.64 23.53 13.66
CA ILE A 689 -19.32 23.09 13.13
C ILE A 689 -18.70 24.15 12.20
N ALA A 690 -19.49 24.70 11.28
CA ALA A 690 -18.96 25.60 10.26
C ALA A 690 -18.85 27.06 10.73
N TYR A 691 -19.77 27.53 11.58
CA TYR A 691 -19.92 28.94 11.93
C TYR A 691 -19.88 29.22 13.42
N ASP A 692 -19.48 28.24 14.24
CA ASP A 692 -19.31 28.33 15.70
C ASP A 692 -20.60 28.84 16.43
N LYS A 693 -21.80 28.40 15.99
CA LYS A 693 -23.09 28.75 16.62
C LYS A 693 -23.49 27.70 17.66
N PRO A 694 -24.13 28.10 18.76
CA PRO A 694 -24.59 27.14 19.76
C PRO A 694 -25.66 26.21 19.16
N PRO A 695 -25.48 24.86 19.28
CA PRO A 695 -26.39 23.90 18.67
C PRO A 695 -27.67 23.75 19.52
N LEU A 696 -28.80 23.59 18.86
CA LEU A 696 -30.09 23.27 19.49
C LEU A 696 -30.48 21.82 19.20
N THR A 697 -31.14 21.22 20.18
CA THR A 697 -31.76 19.90 19.99
C THR A 697 -33.12 20.05 19.29
N LYS A 698 -33.54 18.95 18.62
CA LYS A 698 -34.88 18.90 18.00
C LYS A 698 -36.01 19.24 18.99
N ALA A 699 -35.86 18.78 20.24
CA ALA A 699 -36.83 19.09 21.31
C ALA A 699 -36.90 20.59 21.67
N GLU A 700 -35.76 21.27 21.73
CA GLU A 700 -35.68 22.71 21.98
C GLU A 700 -36.28 23.50 20.83
N ARG A 701 -36.07 23.09 19.57
CA ARG A 701 -36.72 23.73 18.43
C ARG A 701 -38.25 23.61 18.47
N ILE A 702 -38.77 22.43 18.79
CA ILE A 702 -40.23 22.23 18.97
C ILE A 702 -40.76 23.13 20.03
N LYS A 703 -40.09 23.21 21.19
CA LYS A 703 -40.50 24.05 22.31
C LYS A 703 -40.55 25.53 21.93
N ASN A 704 -39.61 25.97 21.09
CA ASN A 704 -39.58 27.33 20.57
C ASN A 704 -40.78 27.62 19.63
N VAL A 705 -41.11 26.72 18.71
CA VAL A 705 -42.28 26.83 17.83
C VAL A 705 -43.59 26.91 18.64
N GLN A 706 -43.72 26.08 19.67
CA GLN A 706 -44.89 26.08 20.55
C GLN A 706 -45.02 27.38 21.32
N LYS A 707 -43.90 27.96 21.80
CA LYS A 707 -43.91 29.27 22.49
C LYS A 707 -44.32 30.44 21.58
N GLN A 708 -43.98 30.37 20.28
CA GLN A 708 -44.33 31.41 19.31
C GLN A 708 -45.81 31.42 18.90
N GLY A 709 -46.59 30.44 19.37
CA GLY A 709 -48.04 30.40 19.15
C GLY A 709 -48.48 30.11 17.72
N TYR A 710 -47.56 29.63 16.84
CA TYR A 710 -47.88 29.37 15.44
C TYR A 710 -49.07 28.45 15.22
N LEU A 711 -49.24 27.46 16.11
CA LEU A 711 -50.31 26.46 16.02
C LEU A 711 -51.68 27.01 16.31
N HIS A 712 -51.79 28.08 17.11
CA HIS A 712 -53.08 28.63 17.59
C HIS A 712 -53.99 29.21 16.50
N LYS A 713 -53.43 29.49 15.30
CA LYS A 713 -54.21 29.98 14.14
C LYS A 713 -54.96 28.88 13.38
N TYR A 714 -54.78 27.63 13.75
CA TYR A 714 -55.39 26.48 13.10
C TYR A 714 -56.49 25.89 13.96
N SER A 715 -57.45 25.16 13.35
CA SER A 715 -58.52 24.46 14.06
C SER A 715 -57.94 23.34 14.98
N ALA A 716 -58.74 22.89 15.95
CA ALA A 716 -58.31 21.86 16.90
C ALA A 716 -57.83 20.56 16.23
N LEU A 717 -58.45 20.15 15.11
CA LEU A 717 -58.02 18.97 14.36
C LEU A 717 -56.72 19.22 13.62
N ALA A 718 -56.59 20.39 12.97
CA ALA A 718 -55.35 20.76 12.27
C ALA A 718 -54.19 20.96 13.25
N GLN A 719 -54.43 21.51 14.46
CA GLN A 719 -53.42 21.57 15.51
C GLN A 719 -52.92 20.17 15.93
N ARG A 720 -53.82 19.19 16.07
CA ARG A 720 -53.43 17.80 16.36
C ARG A 720 -52.54 17.18 15.29
N VAL A 721 -52.85 17.47 14.02
CA VAL A 721 -52.03 17.00 12.90
C VAL A 721 -50.64 17.66 12.89
N LEU A 722 -50.58 19.00 13.09
CA LEU A 722 -49.31 19.74 13.15
C LEU A 722 -48.45 19.34 14.36
N ASN A 723 -49.07 19.08 15.51
CA ASN A 723 -48.35 18.54 16.68
C ASN A 723 -47.82 17.09 16.40
N ALA A 724 -48.57 16.25 15.68
CA ALA A 724 -48.10 14.93 15.30
C ALA A 724 -46.92 15.01 14.31
N LEU A 725 -46.89 16.05 13.43
CA LEU A 725 -45.72 16.33 12.56
C LEU A 725 -44.51 16.78 13.38
N LEU A 726 -44.69 17.61 14.40
CA LEU A 726 -43.61 18.02 15.32
C LEU A 726 -43.04 16.82 16.08
N GLU A 727 -43.88 15.90 16.51
CA GLU A 727 -43.43 14.65 17.15
C GLU A 727 -42.71 13.73 16.18
N GLN A 728 -43.11 13.71 14.91
CA GLN A 728 -42.36 12.98 13.85
C GLN A 728 -40.99 13.62 13.62
N TYR A 729 -40.93 14.94 13.51
CA TYR A 729 -39.67 15.68 13.43
C TYR A 729 -38.74 15.39 14.60
N LYS A 730 -39.25 15.27 15.83
CA LYS A 730 -38.47 14.94 17.01
C LYS A 730 -37.73 13.60 16.85
N ASN A 731 -38.40 12.60 16.26
CA ASN A 731 -37.87 11.26 16.12
C ASN A 731 -36.94 11.11 14.89
N GLU A 732 -37.34 11.65 13.75
CA GLU A 732 -36.71 11.41 12.45
C GLU A 732 -36.05 12.64 11.81
N GLY A 733 -36.15 13.81 12.45
CA GLY A 733 -35.66 15.08 11.90
C GLY A 733 -36.58 15.64 10.82
N ILE A 734 -36.00 16.44 9.91
CA ILE A 734 -36.77 17.13 8.86
C ILE A 734 -37.20 16.21 7.71
N LYS A 735 -36.77 14.96 7.68
CA LYS A 735 -37.13 14.00 6.64
C LYS A 735 -38.65 13.90 6.50
N ASP A 736 -39.14 13.94 5.29
CA ASP A 736 -40.52 13.66 4.91
C ASP A 736 -41.63 14.61 5.46
N LEU A 737 -41.28 15.64 6.24
CA LEU A 737 -42.29 16.56 6.72
C LEU A 737 -43.14 17.19 5.61
N CYS A 738 -42.56 17.39 4.40
CA CYS A 738 -43.25 17.93 3.24
C CYS A 738 -44.02 16.89 2.43
N SER A 739 -43.87 15.61 2.73
CA SER A 739 -44.52 14.54 1.96
C SER A 739 -45.95 14.29 2.49
N THR A 740 -46.95 14.34 1.61
CA THR A 740 -48.31 13.92 1.97
C THR A 740 -48.40 12.43 2.33
N GLN A 741 -47.40 11.64 1.97
CA GLN A 741 -47.31 10.21 2.31
C GLN A 741 -47.18 10.02 3.84
N ILE A 742 -46.56 10.95 4.55
CA ILE A 742 -46.48 10.90 6.01
C ILE A 742 -47.84 10.77 6.69
N LEU A 743 -48.86 11.35 6.10
CA LEU A 743 -50.27 11.26 6.64
C LEU A 743 -50.87 9.86 6.48
N THR A 744 -50.22 8.94 5.79
CA THR A 744 -50.67 7.52 5.66
C THR A 744 -50.17 6.65 6.79
N ILE A 745 -49.26 7.14 7.65
CA ILE A 745 -48.73 6.40 8.78
C ILE A 745 -49.84 6.28 9.87
N ASP A 746 -49.86 5.18 10.60
CA ASP A 746 -50.92 4.84 11.61
C ASP A 746 -51.15 5.93 12.63
N ARG A 747 -50.13 6.68 13.03
CA ARG A 747 -50.24 7.81 13.95
C ARG A 747 -51.22 8.87 13.42
N PHE A 748 -51.17 9.22 12.14
CA PHE A 748 -52.03 10.21 11.53
C PHE A 748 -53.42 9.63 11.20
N ARG A 749 -53.50 8.37 10.80
CA ARG A 749 -54.76 7.65 10.57
C ARG A 749 -55.64 7.61 11.84
N LYS A 750 -55.03 7.51 13.01
CA LYS A 750 -55.72 7.57 14.32
C LYS A 750 -56.25 8.96 14.64
N ILE A 751 -55.73 10.02 14.02
CA ILE A 751 -56.24 11.39 14.20
C ILE A 751 -57.47 11.62 13.32
N ALA A 752 -57.36 11.35 12.01
CA ALA A 752 -58.46 11.41 11.04
C ALA A 752 -58.06 10.76 9.71
N SER A 753 -59.02 10.49 8.83
CA SER A 753 -58.72 10.02 7.46
C SER A 753 -58.03 11.10 6.63
N LEU A 754 -57.20 10.70 5.66
CA LEU A 754 -56.49 11.65 4.76
C LEU A 754 -57.42 12.67 4.09
N PRO A 755 -58.62 12.29 3.54
CA PRO A 755 -59.54 13.27 2.97
C PRO A 755 -60.09 14.26 4.02
N THR A 756 -60.30 13.83 5.25
CA THR A 756 -60.75 14.69 6.35
C THR A 756 -59.67 15.70 6.74
N ILE A 757 -58.40 15.23 6.86
CA ILE A 757 -57.25 16.12 7.15
C ILE A 757 -57.13 17.18 6.03
N MET A 758 -57.16 16.78 4.76
CA MET A 758 -57.05 17.72 3.65
C MET A 758 -58.17 18.74 3.63
N ARG A 759 -59.43 18.34 3.93
CA ARG A 759 -60.56 19.24 3.99
C ARG A 759 -60.41 20.28 5.15
N GLU A 760 -59.88 19.83 6.26
CA GLU A 760 -59.70 20.68 7.44
C GLU A 760 -58.66 21.80 7.19
N PHE A 761 -57.64 21.52 6.41
CA PHE A 761 -56.67 22.54 5.98
C PHE A 761 -57.15 23.41 4.82
N GLY A 762 -58.28 23.08 4.17
CA GLY A 762 -58.76 23.78 2.96
C GLY A 762 -58.14 23.29 1.68
N GLY A 763 -57.68 22.03 1.67
CA GLY A 763 -57.09 21.35 0.50
C GLY A 763 -55.60 21.11 0.61
N LYS A 764 -55.06 20.36 -0.37
CA LYS A 764 -53.65 19.96 -0.40
C LYS A 764 -52.70 21.15 -0.37
N ASN A 765 -52.98 22.20 -1.16
CA ASN A 765 -52.11 23.38 -1.20
C ASN A 765 -52.05 24.13 0.12
N ALA A 766 -53.19 24.28 0.80
CA ALA A 766 -53.26 24.92 2.10
C ALA A 766 -52.55 24.09 3.19
N TYR A 767 -52.66 22.75 3.15
CA TYR A 767 -51.88 21.86 3.99
C TYR A 767 -50.37 22.07 3.76
N MET A 768 -49.91 22.06 2.51
CA MET A 768 -48.48 22.27 2.17
C MET A 768 -47.96 23.64 2.64
N GLN A 769 -48.80 24.70 2.56
CA GLN A 769 -48.48 26.02 3.10
C GLN A 769 -48.35 25.98 4.62
N ALA A 770 -49.23 25.26 5.30
CA ALA A 770 -49.16 25.12 6.76
C ALA A 770 -47.90 24.37 7.19
N VAL A 771 -47.53 23.31 6.49
CA VAL A 771 -46.28 22.56 6.75
C VAL A 771 -45.06 23.42 6.47
N LYS A 772 -45.03 24.14 5.34
CA LYS A 772 -43.95 25.07 5.03
C LYS A 772 -43.79 26.14 6.11
N GLY A 773 -44.90 26.77 6.52
CA GLY A 773 -44.85 27.74 7.61
C GLY A 773 -44.40 27.15 8.95
N LEU A 774 -44.70 25.89 9.23
CA LEU A 774 -44.18 25.18 10.38
C LEU A 774 -42.65 25.00 10.29
N GLN A 775 -42.12 24.64 9.12
CA GLN A 775 -40.69 24.54 8.88
C GLN A 775 -39.97 25.89 9.00
N ASP A 776 -40.60 26.97 8.49
CA ASP A 776 -40.03 28.31 8.59
C ASP A 776 -39.97 28.79 10.07
N GLN A 777 -40.88 28.35 10.89
CA GLN A 777 -40.84 28.61 12.35
C GLN A 777 -39.78 27.75 13.06
N LEU A 778 -39.60 26.50 12.64
CA LEU A 778 -38.56 25.62 13.19
C LEU A 778 -37.14 26.18 12.95
N TYR A 779 -36.91 26.87 11.82
CA TYR A 779 -35.59 27.36 11.42
C TYR A 779 -35.52 28.90 11.30
N SER A 780 -36.34 29.64 12.04
CA SER A 780 -36.32 31.09 11.99
C SER A 780 -34.98 31.66 12.49
N SER A 781 -34.41 32.61 11.73
CA SER A 781 -33.14 33.27 12.04
C SER A 781 -33.11 34.05 13.35
N SER A 782 -34.27 34.38 13.92
CA SER A 782 -34.37 35.04 15.22
C SER A 782 -33.81 34.25 16.42
N MET A 783 -33.57 32.96 16.23
CA MET A 783 -33.01 32.08 17.28
C MET A 783 -31.50 32.24 17.49
N TYR A 784 -30.78 32.86 16.55
CA TYR A 784 -29.33 33.08 16.64
C TYR A 784 -28.93 34.53 16.95
N ASN A 785 -29.91 35.41 17.16
CA ASN A 785 -29.69 36.82 17.44
C ASN A 785 -29.78 37.20 18.93
N ASN A 786 -29.78 36.20 19.81
CA ASN A 786 -29.73 36.45 21.28
C ASN A 786 -28.37 36.01 21.83
#